data_3f861305016a62acdc285cd21d58cb99
#
_entry.id   3f861305016a62acdc285cd21d58cb99
#
_cell.length_a   1.000
_cell.length_b   1.000
_cell.length_c   1.000
_cell.angle_alpha   90.00
_cell.angle_beta   90.00
_cell.angle_gamma   90.00
#
_symmetry.space_group_name_H-M   'P 1'
#
loop_
_entity.id
_entity.type
_entity.pdbx_description
1 polymer ?
#
loop_
_entity_poly.entity_id
_entity_poly.type
_entity_poly.pdbx_seq_one_letter_code
_entity_poly.pdbx_strand_id
1 'polypeptide(L)'
;MPFFLRRNILTFPYLKDLLLMIVTLSTIGYTGTTGKISGQVTDAKTGEPLVGTNVILTGTNLGSIVDLDGHYSILNIPPGSYEIQFRFIGYRAYIVKQVQVTSDNTTKIDASMQEDIVTAQEVVVTAEKPVVQVNLTSTVATVSDQEIKTLPVQELQDIVNLQAGVVDGHFRGGREGEVQYQVNGVSINNAYDNKSSIKIDRSIIQEVQVITGTFDAEYGQAMSGVVNTVLKSGSDRFEWNAEVYGGDFLYGSGGKRGLEYKSHPLSTQNFQATISGPTGLPQTYFLFNGRHYVFEDYLYGTRTYKPIWTPKRDSADNIIGYDSLSDGKEVPLGYKREWSGLGKISNKSIEGLEIGYQVLLNYSEGANADIVWILNPDGRKTQKTLSYVHGIDITHVLSQSTYYTVSVHENFFDYKDWVYESFYDTRYDQAGSTVTLPNSNIIRQGVDFGRFRQKTDSYIGKVSLMSQVTRDHQIKIGAEYQYSDLQFGTAGTLVYLTEGGVTKLFRYVDRPPDYPGIQYYKPISAAAYLHDLIEWNDLTIRAGVRFEYFDARAKLPSDLANPANAIAGAPASYPKATSVKTSLAPRLGVSYPITTTAGIFFSYGHFYQLPPLRDMFNNSNYEKLARIQAATSDYGVLGNPDVKPERTVQYEFGYKNALSDILGLSINVFYKDIRDLLGVEFISTYNDAQYTRLTNVDFGSVSGFTISLTQRRVGIVATSLDYTWQTAQGNSSDPKETAQLAEAGQDARPRQVPLNWDQRHTLNASIQLSETNDYSISTILRYGSGLPYTPALSSTFGSQIEPNSGRKPMGFTVDMRAEKGFSLGDLQLNAFLRVFNLFNTTYFNGDVFSTTGSPDYSINQVVDRYQLVNPLRYFQPRRVELGISLSPIVSAQ
;
A
#
# COMPACT_ATOMS: atom_id res chain seq x y z
N MET A 1 22.41 26.68 -2.12
CA MET A 1 22.97 25.33 -2.23
C MET A 1 24.44 25.43 -1.83
N PRO A 2 24.77 25.35 -0.57
CA PRO A 2 25.73 24.41 0.01
C PRO A 2 25.45 24.18 1.51
N PHE A 3 24.69 23.13 1.86
CA PHE A 3 24.47 22.76 3.27
C PHE A 3 24.31 21.24 3.50
N PHE A 4 24.89 20.40 2.63
CA PHE A 4 24.77 18.94 2.77
C PHE A 4 26.13 18.23 2.84
N LEU A 5 27.12 18.78 3.55
CA LEU A 5 28.37 18.04 3.84
C LEU A 5 28.95 18.49 5.18
N ARG A 6 28.33 18.13 6.30
CA ARG A 6 29.07 17.99 7.57
C ARG A 6 28.39 16.97 8.50
N ARG A 7 29.11 15.84 8.67
CA ARG A 7 29.11 14.89 9.79
C ARG A 7 27.83 14.15 10.09
N ASN A 8 27.71 12.95 9.49
CA ASN A 8 27.60 11.75 10.30
C ASN A 8 28.14 10.61 9.44
N ILE A 9 29.44 10.32 9.58
CA ILE A 9 29.96 9.00 9.22
C ILE A 9 29.31 8.07 10.23
N LEU A 10 28.27 7.38 9.79
CA LEU A 10 27.59 6.32 10.50
C LEU A 10 28.61 5.22 10.81
N THR A 11 29.13 5.22 12.01
CA THR A 11 29.80 4.04 12.57
C THR A 11 28.68 3.03 12.84
N PHE A 12 28.48 2.08 11.92
CA PHE A 12 27.62 0.93 12.09
C PHE A 12 28.25 -0.03 13.11
N PRO A 13 27.81 -0.07 14.38
CA PRO A 13 28.41 -0.97 15.37
C PRO A 13 28.13 -2.45 15.04
N TYR A 14 27.14 -2.75 14.22
CA TYR A 14 26.74 -4.12 13.82
C TYR A 14 27.12 -4.49 12.40
N LEU A 15 27.69 -3.58 11.61
CA LEU A 15 28.12 -3.87 10.24
C LEU A 15 29.29 -4.87 10.23
N LYS A 16 30.12 -4.86 11.29
CA LYS A 16 31.23 -5.78 11.47
C LYS A 16 30.74 -7.20 11.76
N ASP A 17 29.69 -7.34 12.56
CA ASP A 17 29.10 -8.62 12.91
C ASP A 17 28.25 -9.17 11.75
N LEU A 18 27.56 -8.30 11.02
CA LEU A 18 26.86 -8.62 9.78
C LEU A 18 27.83 -9.02 8.65
N LEU A 19 28.96 -8.32 8.50
CA LEU A 19 30.02 -8.69 7.55
C LEU A 19 30.70 -10.00 7.94
N LEU A 20 30.92 -10.24 9.22
CA LEU A 20 31.47 -11.51 9.71
C LEU A 20 30.49 -12.67 9.49
N MET A 21 29.20 -12.44 9.65
CA MET A 21 28.14 -13.42 9.36
C MET A 21 28.03 -13.69 7.85
N ILE A 22 28.19 -12.65 7.02
CA ILE A 22 28.21 -12.77 5.55
C ILE A 22 29.48 -13.52 5.08
N VAL A 23 30.62 -13.30 5.67
CA VAL A 23 31.90 -13.97 5.30
C VAL A 23 31.92 -15.45 5.73
N THR A 24 31.19 -15.84 6.79
CA THR A 24 31.07 -17.26 7.21
C THR A 24 29.98 -18.03 6.46
N LEU A 25 29.06 -17.32 5.76
CA LEU A 25 28.00 -17.87 4.90
C LEU A 25 28.33 -17.75 3.40
N SER A 26 29.59 -17.75 3.03
CA SER A 26 30.09 -17.47 1.69
C SER A 26 29.74 -18.50 0.58
N THR A 27 28.58 -19.17 0.69
CA THR A 27 28.09 -20.12 -0.34
C THR A 27 26.61 -19.97 -0.68
N ILE A 28 25.91 -18.86 -0.33
CA ILE A 28 24.46 -18.76 -0.56
C ILE A 28 24.05 -17.33 -1.02
N GLY A 29 23.26 -17.22 -2.06
CA GLY A 29 22.73 -16.02 -2.68
C GLY A 29 21.25 -16.03 -3.11
N TYR A 30 20.42 -15.04 -3.27
CA TYR A 30 19.55 -14.43 -4.29
C TYR A 30 18.01 -14.42 -4.22
N THR A 31 17.33 -13.27 -4.53
CA THR A 31 15.88 -13.17 -4.76
C THR A 31 15.50 -12.31 -5.97
N GLY A 32 14.37 -12.67 -6.62
CA GLY A 32 13.53 -11.89 -7.52
C GLY A 32 12.20 -12.61 -7.68
N THR A 33 11.09 -11.89 -7.89
CA THR A 33 9.83 -12.48 -8.32
C THR A 33 9.95 -12.74 -9.81
N THR A 34 9.99 -14.00 -10.17
CA THR A 34 10.22 -14.46 -11.55
C THR A 34 9.15 -15.46 -11.95
N GLY A 35 8.93 -15.62 -13.25
CA GLY A 35 8.05 -16.63 -13.80
C GLY A 35 8.81 -17.82 -14.38
N LYS A 36 8.05 -18.77 -14.91
CA LYS A 36 8.51 -20.00 -15.57
C LYS A 36 7.86 -20.13 -16.94
N ILE A 37 8.60 -20.61 -17.92
CA ILE A 37 8.04 -21.14 -19.18
C ILE A 37 8.24 -22.64 -19.18
N SER A 38 7.22 -23.41 -19.56
CA SER A 38 7.33 -24.85 -19.78
C SER A 38 6.46 -25.28 -20.95
N GLY A 39 6.71 -26.45 -21.48
CA GLY A 39 5.90 -27.01 -22.56
C GLY A 39 6.51 -28.31 -23.17
N GLN A 40 5.92 -28.77 -24.25
CA GLN A 40 6.33 -29.95 -24.98
C GLN A 40 6.73 -29.58 -26.40
N VAL A 41 7.76 -30.26 -26.91
CA VAL A 41 8.25 -30.11 -28.31
C VAL A 41 8.08 -31.43 -29.03
N THR A 42 7.30 -31.42 -30.13
CA THR A 42 6.98 -32.61 -30.91
C THR A 42 7.21 -32.40 -32.40
N ASP A 43 7.37 -33.48 -33.11
CA ASP A 43 7.32 -33.50 -34.58
C ASP A 43 5.88 -33.25 -35.06
N ALA A 44 5.71 -32.34 -36.02
CA ALA A 44 4.39 -31.90 -36.50
C ALA A 44 3.63 -33.00 -37.29
N LYS A 45 4.34 -34.01 -37.80
CA LYS A 45 3.74 -35.09 -38.58
C LYS A 45 3.49 -36.36 -37.77
N THR A 46 4.47 -36.73 -36.92
CA THR A 46 4.44 -37.98 -36.16
C THR A 46 3.88 -37.80 -34.76
N GLY A 47 3.95 -36.59 -34.19
CA GLY A 47 3.63 -36.32 -32.81
C GLY A 47 4.69 -36.84 -31.83
N GLU A 48 5.80 -37.40 -32.30
CA GLU A 48 6.86 -37.93 -31.46
C GLU A 48 7.65 -36.79 -30.78
N PRO A 49 8.15 -36.98 -29.53
CA PRO A 49 8.96 -35.98 -28.83
C PRO A 49 10.29 -35.70 -29.53
N LEU A 50 10.65 -34.44 -29.69
CA LEU A 50 11.94 -34.02 -30.27
C LEU A 50 12.97 -33.80 -29.17
N VAL A 51 13.51 -34.89 -28.67
CA VAL A 51 14.53 -34.97 -27.62
C VAL A 51 15.80 -34.21 -27.99
N GLY A 52 16.31 -33.35 -27.12
CA GLY A 52 17.52 -32.59 -27.35
C GLY A 52 17.30 -31.28 -28.14
N THR A 53 16.06 -30.91 -28.43
CA THR A 53 15.75 -29.57 -28.98
C THR A 53 16.28 -28.49 -28.06
N ASN A 54 17.00 -27.53 -28.63
CA ASN A 54 17.50 -26.38 -27.89
C ASN A 54 16.40 -25.28 -27.83
N VAL A 55 16.00 -24.89 -26.64
CA VAL A 55 14.99 -23.88 -26.40
C VAL A 55 15.68 -22.65 -25.82
N ILE A 56 15.61 -21.53 -26.53
CA ILE A 56 16.35 -20.30 -26.20
C ILE A 56 15.37 -19.17 -26.00
N LEU A 57 15.49 -18.42 -24.87
CA LEU A 57 14.76 -17.17 -24.65
C LEU A 57 15.60 -16.03 -25.23
N THR A 58 15.15 -15.50 -26.37
CA THR A 58 15.89 -14.50 -27.15
C THR A 58 16.13 -13.23 -26.33
N GLY A 59 17.33 -12.67 -26.41
CA GLY A 59 17.74 -11.49 -25.65
C GLY A 59 18.11 -11.77 -24.18
N THR A 60 18.21 -13.06 -23.81
CA THR A 60 18.63 -13.48 -22.47
C THR A 60 19.65 -14.60 -22.55
N ASN A 61 20.27 -14.93 -21.40
CA ASN A 61 21.12 -16.13 -21.30
C ASN A 61 20.34 -17.36 -20.80
N LEU A 62 19.00 -17.30 -20.84
CA LEU A 62 18.13 -18.34 -20.32
C LEU A 62 17.71 -19.27 -21.45
N GLY A 63 17.69 -20.55 -21.15
CA GLY A 63 17.30 -21.60 -22.10
C GLY A 63 17.17 -22.94 -21.41
N SER A 64 16.72 -23.95 -22.17
CA SER A 64 16.56 -25.33 -21.73
C SER A 64 16.79 -26.28 -22.87
N ILE A 65 17.08 -27.54 -22.55
CA ILE A 65 17.14 -28.64 -23.53
C ILE A 65 15.93 -29.55 -23.25
N VAL A 66 15.27 -29.97 -24.32
CA VAL A 66 14.12 -30.88 -24.28
C VAL A 66 14.55 -32.27 -23.79
N ASP A 67 13.83 -32.79 -22.81
CA ASP A 67 14.09 -34.09 -22.19
C ASP A 67 13.60 -35.28 -23.03
N LEU A 68 13.75 -36.51 -22.50
CA LEU A 68 13.40 -37.75 -23.17
C LEU A 68 11.89 -37.90 -23.49
N ASP A 69 11.05 -37.19 -22.76
CA ASP A 69 9.59 -37.21 -22.94
C ASP A 69 9.10 -36.03 -23.80
N GLY A 70 10.01 -35.22 -24.31
CA GLY A 70 9.72 -34.06 -25.14
C GLY A 70 9.41 -32.78 -24.33
N HIS A 71 9.63 -32.76 -23.03
CA HIS A 71 9.34 -31.61 -22.19
C HIS A 71 10.55 -30.72 -21.95
N TYR A 72 10.28 -29.45 -21.69
CA TYR A 72 11.27 -28.46 -21.26
C TYR A 72 10.72 -27.53 -20.21
N SER A 73 11.59 -26.90 -19.42
CA SER A 73 11.25 -25.82 -18.52
C SER A 73 12.38 -24.80 -18.43
N ILE A 74 12.03 -23.51 -18.41
CA ILE A 74 12.95 -22.39 -18.20
C ILE A 74 12.45 -21.65 -16.95
N LEU A 75 13.27 -21.62 -15.91
CA LEU A 75 13.01 -20.96 -14.64
C LEU A 75 13.66 -19.59 -14.59
N ASN A 76 13.30 -18.80 -13.55
CA ASN A 76 13.93 -17.51 -13.24
C ASN A 76 13.81 -16.47 -14.35
N ILE A 77 12.66 -16.42 -15.03
CA ILE A 77 12.41 -15.44 -16.08
C ILE A 77 11.76 -14.20 -15.45
N PRO A 78 12.37 -13.00 -15.55
CA PRO A 78 11.72 -11.77 -15.11
C PRO A 78 10.38 -11.54 -15.82
N PRO A 79 9.39 -10.90 -15.17
CA PRO A 79 8.12 -10.56 -15.82
C PRO A 79 8.36 -9.66 -17.04
N GLY A 80 7.70 -10.00 -18.15
CA GLY A 80 7.87 -9.25 -19.39
C GLY A 80 7.37 -10.01 -20.62
N SER A 81 7.59 -9.42 -21.78
CA SER A 81 7.27 -10.01 -23.08
C SER A 81 8.55 -10.48 -23.78
N TYR A 82 8.58 -11.72 -24.17
CA TYR A 82 9.76 -12.38 -24.73
C TYR A 82 9.49 -13.03 -26.08
N GLU A 83 10.59 -13.36 -26.77
CA GLU A 83 10.60 -14.25 -27.93
C GLU A 83 11.31 -15.54 -27.53
N ILE A 84 10.68 -16.69 -27.78
CA ILE A 84 11.25 -18.02 -27.52
C ILE A 84 11.52 -18.72 -28.84
N GLN A 85 12.69 -19.30 -28.99
CA GLN A 85 13.14 -19.96 -30.18
C GLN A 85 13.48 -21.43 -29.91
N PHE A 86 12.92 -22.32 -30.74
CA PHE A 86 13.18 -23.77 -30.73
C PHE A 86 14.04 -24.13 -31.91
N ARG A 87 15.16 -24.82 -31.66
CA ARG A 87 16.11 -25.27 -32.69
C ARG A 87 16.43 -26.74 -32.52
N PHE A 88 16.22 -27.51 -33.59
CA PHE A 88 16.58 -28.91 -33.68
C PHE A 88 17.18 -29.22 -35.03
N ILE A 89 18.20 -30.11 -35.09
CA ILE A 89 18.92 -30.45 -36.35
C ILE A 89 17.95 -31.14 -37.28
N GLY A 90 17.84 -30.66 -38.53
CA GLY A 90 16.94 -31.21 -39.55
C GLY A 90 15.51 -30.65 -39.47
N TYR A 91 15.24 -29.68 -38.60
CA TYR A 91 13.94 -29.03 -38.48
C TYR A 91 14.04 -27.51 -38.69
N ARG A 92 12.95 -26.91 -39.15
CA ARG A 92 12.85 -25.46 -39.26
C ARG A 92 12.84 -24.86 -37.86
N ALA A 93 13.56 -23.76 -37.67
CA ALA A 93 13.48 -23.01 -36.43
C ALA A 93 12.04 -22.55 -36.19
N TYR A 94 11.49 -22.82 -34.98
CA TYR A 94 10.15 -22.42 -34.58
C TYR A 94 10.29 -21.29 -33.59
N ILE A 95 9.71 -20.13 -33.89
CA ILE A 95 9.83 -18.92 -33.10
C ILE A 95 8.44 -18.49 -32.62
N VAL A 96 8.29 -18.27 -31.31
CA VAL A 96 7.08 -17.75 -30.70
C VAL A 96 7.38 -16.37 -30.14
N LYS A 97 6.75 -15.35 -30.71
CA LYS A 97 6.88 -13.93 -30.28
C LYS A 97 5.82 -13.53 -29.27
N GLN A 98 6.10 -12.47 -28.51
CA GLN A 98 5.17 -11.85 -27.52
C GLN A 98 4.73 -12.82 -26.41
N VAL A 99 5.59 -13.75 -26.01
CA VAL A 99 5.35 -14.65 -24.88
C VAL A 99 5.35 -13.82 -23.58
N GLN A 100 4.18 -13.69 -22.96
CA GLN A 100 4.05 -12.97 -21.69
C GLN A 100 4.43 -13.88 -20.53
N VAL A 101 5.40 -13.44 -19.74
CA VAL A 101 5.80 -14.09 -18.49
C VAL A 101 5.38 -13.20 -17.34
N THR A 102 4.72 -13.78 -16.34
CA THR A 102 4.26 -13.09 -15.12
C THR A 102 4.88 -13.76 -13.90
N SER A 103 5.05 -13.00 -12.83
CA SER A 103 5.66 -13.49 -11.58
C SER A 103 4.90 -14.67 -11.00
N ASP A 104 5.62 -15.63 -10.43
CA ASP A 104 5.11 -16.83 -9.70
C ASP A 104 4.12 -17.70 -10.51
N ASN A 105 4.13 -17.57 -11.83
CA ASN A 105 3.27 -18.33 -12.74
C ASN A 105 4.07 -19.11 -13.79
N THR A 106 3.47 -20.21 -14.25
CA THR A 106 3.98 -20.99 -15.40
C THR A 106 3.24 -20.57 -16.68
N THR A 107 3.99 -20.06 -17.67
CA THR A 107 3.52 -19.84 -19.04
C THR A 107 3.77 -21.11 -19.85
N LYS A 108 2.71 -21.76 -20.31
CA LYS A 108 2.83 -22.99 -21.10
C LYS A 108 2.92 -22.67 -22.58
N ILE A 109 3.98 -23.13 -23.25
CA ILE A 109 4.25 -22.97 -24.70
C ILE A 109 4.65 -24.30 -25.27
N ASP A 110 3.77 -24.92 -26.03
CA ASP A 110 4.06 -26.13 -26.77
C ASP A 110 4.52 -25.78 -28.19
N ALA A 111 5.45 -26.57 -28.75
CA ALA A 111 5.99 -26.36 -30.09
C ALA A 111 5.87 -27.64 -30.95
N SER A 112 5.23 -27.48 -32.11
CA SER A 112 5.15 -28.57 -33.12
C SER A 112 6.03 -28.20 -34.32
N MET A 113 7.21 -28.86 -34.42
CA MET A 113 8.24 -28.50 -35.39
C MET A 113 8.12 -29.29 -36.70
N GLN A 114 8.41 -28.63 -37.80
CA GLN A 114 8.36 -29.25 -39.13
C GLN A 114 9.78 -29.60 -39.62
N GLU A 115 9.96 -30.80 -40.23
CA GLU A 115 11.19 -31.15 -40.87
C GLU A 115 11.56 -30.19 -41.99
N ASP A 116 12.82 -29.83 -42.08
CA ASP A 116 13.35 -28.97 -43.15
C ASP A 116 14.22 -29.81 -44.07
N ILE A 117 13.76 -29.97 -45.31
CA ILE A 117 14.48 -30.74 -46.30
C ILE A 117 15.31 -29.87 -47.28
N VAL A 118 14.98 -28.58 -47.49
CA VAL A 118 15.59 -27.74 -48.54
C VAL A 118 15.61 -26.23 -48.30
N THR A 119 14.84 -25.65 -47.41
CA THR A 119 14.68 -24.16 -47.31
C THR A 119 14.74 -23.66 -45.88
N ALA A 120 15.69 -22.76 -45.59
CA ALA A 120 15.88 -22.13 -44.28
C ALA A 120 14.80 -21.06 -43.96
N GLN A 121 13.52 -21.38 -44.14
CA GLN A 121 12.43 -20.46 -43.68
C GLN A 121 12.05 -20.79 -42.25
N GLU A 122 12.11 -19.77 -41.38
CA GLU A 122 11.68 -19.86 -40.00
C GLU A 122 10.14 -19.87 -39.92
N VAL A 123 9.60 -20.61 -38.96
CA VAL A 123 8.15 -20.56 -38.63
C VAL A 123 7.99 -19.60 -37.47
N VAL A 124 7.40 -18.43 -37.73
CA VAL A 124 7.14 -17.41 -36.71
C VAL A 124 5.67 -17.42 -36.31
N VAL A 125 5.40 -17.59 -35.03
CA VAL A 125 4.07 -17.57 -34.44
C VAL A 125 4.04 -16.49 -33.36
N THR A 126 2.95 -15.79 -33.23
CA THR A 126 2.75 -14.84 -32.13
C THR A 126 1.95 -15.51 -31.02
N ALA A 127 2.49 -15.51 -29.79
CA ALA A 127 1.76 -16.04 -28.65
C ALA A 127 0.59 -15.13 -28.32
N GLU A 128 -0.56 -15.72 -28.14
CA GLU A 128 -1.72 -15.00 -27.64
C GLU A 128 -1.85 -15.23 -26.12
N LYS A 129 -1.87 -14.13 -25.33
CA LYS A 129 -2.14 -14.22 -23.89
C LYS A 129 -3.52 -14.86 -23.70
N PRO A 130 -3.65 -15.99 -22.99
CA PRO A 130 -4.96 -16.57 -22.72
C PRO A 130 -5.82 -15.57 -21.95
N VAL A 131 -7.10 -15.45 -22.31
CA VAL A 131 -8.04 -14.52 -21.67
C VAL A 131 -8.27 -14.89 -20.21
N VAL A 132 -8.14 -16.18 -19.89
CA VAL A 132 -8.27 -16.74 -18.54
C VAL A 132 -7.17 -17.75 -18.28
N GLN A 133 -6.50 -17.64 -17.14
CA GLN A 133 -5.54 -18.65 -16.68
C GLN A 133 -6.28 -19.68 -15.82
N VAL A 134 -6.45 -20.89 -16.35
CA VAL A 134 -7.24 -21.96 -15.70
C VAL A 134 -6.48 -22.69 -14.58
N ASN A 135 -5.17 -22.63 -14.57
CA ASN A 135 -4.28 -23.31 -13.60
C ASN A 135 -3.97 -22.50 -12.35
N LEU A 136 -4.50 -21.28 -12.20
CA LEU A 136 -4.33 -20.53 -10.96
C LEU A 136 -5.19 -21.12 -9.84
N THR A 137 -4.59 -21.36 -8.70
CA THR A 137 -5.19 -21.94 -7.51
C THR A 137 -5.82 -20.91 -6.58
N SER A 138 -5.78 -19.62 -6.92
CA SER A 138 -6.34 -18.51 -6.15
C SER A 138 -6.69 -17.31 -7.05
N THR A 139 -7.31 -16.27 -6.48
CA THR A 139 -7.58 -15.02 -7.20
C THR A 139 -6.35 -14.13 -7.18
N VAL A 140 -5.74 -13.99 -8.34
CA VAL A 140 -4.59 -13.11 -8.59
C VAL A 140 -4.91 -12.22 -9.79
N ALA A 141 -4.74 -10.92 -9.63
CA ALA A 141 -4.78 -9.94 -10.72
C ALA A 141 -3.36 -9.46 -11.02
N THR A 142 -2.97 -9.53 -12.27
CA THR A 142 -1.65 -9.07 -12.73
C THR A 142 -1.83 -7.96 -13.75
N VAL A 143 -1.28 -6.79 -13.46
CA VAL A 143 -1.35 -5.58 -14.30
C VAL A 143 0.04 -5.26 -14.81
N SER A 144 0.20 -5.29 -16.12
CA SER A 144 1.48 -5.05 -16.80
C SER A 144 1.78 -3.56 -17.01
N ASP A 145 3.05 -3.21 -17.26
CA ASP A 145 3.50 -1.87 -17.66
C ASP A 145 2.70 -1.30 -18.84
N GLN A 146 2.37 -2.14 -19.84
CA GLN A 146 1.59 -1.71 -21.02
C GLN A 146 0.16 -1.31 -20.64
N GLU A 147 -0.48 -2.05 -19.74
CA GLU A 147 -1.82 -1.74 -19.25
C GLU A 147 -1.79 -0.49 -18.37
N ILE A 148 -0.81 -0.37 -17.46
CA ILE A 148 -0.65 0.77 -16.55
C ILE A 148 -0.49 2.10 -17.31
N LYS A 149 0.28 2.12 -18.41
CA LYS A 149 0.53 3.33 -19.22
C LYS A 149 -0.74 3.94 -19.77
N THR A 150 -1.72 3.12 -20.10
CA THR A 150 -2.96 3.57 -20.76
C THR A 150 -4.03 4.03 -19.76
N LEU A 151 -3.98 3.58 -18.51
CA LEU A 151 -4.98 3.90 -17.49
C LEU A 151 -4.82 5.33 -16.93
N PRO A 152 -5.91 5.98 -16.49
CA PRO A 152 -5.88 7.28 -15.79
C PRO A 152 -5.48 7.11 -14.31
N VAL A 153 -4.32 6.51 -14.07
CA VAL A 153 -3.74 6.25 -12.74
C VAL A 153 -2.44 7.00 -12.56
N GLN A 154 -2.05 7.31 -11.32
CA GLN A 154 -0.83 8.06 -11.01
C GLN A 154 0.15 7.26 -10.14
N GLU A 155 -0.36 6.52 -9.17
CA GLU A 155 0.42 5.80 -8.16
C GLU A 155 -0.01 4.33 -8.09
N LEU A 156 0.80 3.49 -7.46
CA LEU A 156 0.50 2.07 -7.21
C LEU A 156 -0.88 1.88 -6.57
N GLN A 157 -1.25 2.71 -5.60
CA GLN A 157 -2.53 2.58 -4.88
C GLN A 157 -3.74 2.74 -5.80
N ASP A 158 -3.65 3.59 -6.84
CA ASP A 158 -4.72 3.74 -7.83
C ASP A 158 -4.95 2.43 -8.60
N ILE A 159 -3.84 1.74 -8.97
CA ILE A 159 -3.88 0.46 -9.69
C ILE A 159 -4.51 -0.62 -8.81
N VAL A 160 -4.12 -0.66 -7.54
CA VAL A 160 -4.61 -1.62 -6.54
C VAL A 160 -6.11 -1.44 -6.29
N ASN A 161 -6.57 -0.20 -6.17
CA ASN A 161 -7.98 0.12 -5.93
C ASN A 161 -8.90 -0.16 -7.13
N LEU A 162 -8.36 -0.50 -8.30
CA LEU A 162 -9.15 -0.95 -9.45
C LEU A 162 -9.49 -2.44 -9.39
N GLN A 163 -8.78 -3.21 -8.57
CA GLN A 163 -8.91 -4.67 -8.57
C GLN A 163 -10.19 -5.13 -7.87
N ALA A 164 -10.73 -6.24 -8.34
CA ALA A 164 -11.93 -6.85 -7.77
C ALA A 164 -11.77 -7.16 -6.27
N GLY A 165 -12.75 -6.74 -5.47
CA GLY A 165 -12.74 -6.94 -4.01
C GLY A 165 -11.87 -5.97 -3.23
N VAL A 166 -11.34 -4.92 -3.86
CA VAL A 166 -10.58 -3.86 -3.19
C VAL A 166 -11.41 -2.58 -3.09
N VAL A 167 -11.49 -2.01 -1.89
CA VAL A 167 -12.20 -0.76 -1.58
C VAL A 167 -11.31 0.09 -0.68
N ASP A 168 -10.74 1.16 -1.19
CA ASP A 168 -9.91 2.12 -0.44
C ASP A 168 -8.87 1.45 0.49
N GLY A 169 -8.13 0.46 -0.03
CA GLY A 169 -7.11 -0.29 0.71
C GLY A 169 -7.66 -1.44 1.57
N HIS A 170 -8.96 -1.65 1.62
CA HIS A 170 -9.59 -2.82 2.24
C HIS A 170 -9.74 -3.94 1.22
N PHE A 171 -9.10 -5.08 1.46
CA PHE A 171 -9.12 -6.23 0.57
C PHE A 171 -10.16 -7.24 1.05
N ARG A 172 -11.20 -7.47 0.23
CA ARG A 172 -12.29 -8.40 0.57
C ARG A 172 -12.75 -8.22 2.03
N GLY A 173 -13.11 -6.97 2.37
CA GLY A 173 -13.66 -6.63 3.67
C GLY A 173 -12.70 -6.71 4.87
N GLY A 174 -11.41 -6.93 4.66
CA GLY A 174 -10.40 -6.85 5.73
C GLY A 174 -10.14 -5.43 6.22
N ARG A 175 -9.50 -5.27 7.38
CA ARG A 175 -9.09 -3.98 7.93
C ARG A 175 -7.97 -3.36 7.09
N GLU A 176 -7.86 -2.04 7.08
CA GLU A 176 -6.69 -1.35 6.57
C GLU A 176 -5.44 -1.75 7.39
N GLY A 177 -4.32 -2.04 6.71
CA GLY A 177 -3.11 -2.57 7.35
C GLY A 177 -3.02 -4.10 7.36
N GLU A 178 -4.03 -4.83 6.88
CA GLU A 178 -3.97 -6.29 6.72
C GLU A 178 -3.34 -6.76 5.39
N VAL A 179 -2.77 -5.83 4.64
CA VAL A 179 -2.19 -6.07 3.32
C VAL A 179 -0.68 -5.97 3.38
N GLN A 180 0.02 -6.95 2.82
CA GLN A 180 1.45 -6.87 2.63
C GLN A 180 1.78 -6.22 1.28
N TYR A 181 2.52 -5.13 1.30
CA TYR A 181 3.10 -4.48 0.13
C TYR A 181 4.56 -4.92 -0.03
N GLN A 182 4.92 -5.35 -1.22
CA GLN A 182 6.28 -5.77 -1.56
C GLN A 182 6.80 -5.07 -2.81
N VAL A 183 8.11 -4.86 -2.83
CA VAL A 183 8.87 -4.47 -4.02
C VAL A 183 9.87 -5.57 -4.31
N ASN A 184 9.81 -6.14 -5.51
CA ASN A 184 10.64 -7.25 -5.93
C ASN A 184 10.69 -8.39 -4.90
N GLY A 185 9.55 -8.69 -4.25
CA GLY A 185 9.42 -9.77 -3.27
C GLY A 185 9.89 -9.43 -1.85
N VAL A 186 10.32 -8.21 -1.56
CA VAL A 186 10.71 -7.74 -0.21
C VAL A 186 9.67 -6.78 0.35
N SER A 187 9.30 -6.95 1.60
CA SER A 187 8.30 -6.12 2.29
C SER A 187 8.74 -4.65 2.37
N ILE A 188 7.81 -3.75 2.02
CA ILE A 188 7.93 -2.32 2.20
C ILE A 188 6.92 -1.77 3.22
N ASN A 189 6.31 -2.62 4.03
CA ASN A 189 5.40 -2.16 5.06
C ASN A 189 6.16 -1.44 6.17
N ASN A 190 5.59 -0.34 6.64
CA ASN A 190 6.02 0.35 7.84
C ASN A 190 5.52 -0.43 9.07
N ALA A 191 6.42 -0.92 9.89
CA ALA A 191 6.07 -1.71 11.08
C ALA A 191 5.18 -0.94 12.09
N TYR A 192 5.17 0.39 12.04
CA TYR A 192 4.35 1.22 12.90
C TYR A 192 2.85 1.02 12.67
N ASP A 193 2.39 0.97 11.41
CA ASP A 193 0.97 0.95 11.04
C ASP A 193 0.61 -0.13 10.01
N ASN A 194 1.56 -0.97 9.61
CA ASN A 194 1.44 -2.00 8.59
C ASN A 194 1.02 -1.49 7.18
N LYS A 195 1.18 -0.19 6.90
CA LYS A 195 0.94 0.39 5.58
C LYS A 195 2.22 0.46 4.76
N SER A 196 2.12 0.69 3.46
CA SER A 196 3.31 0.95 2.62
C SER A 196 4.11 2.14 3.15
N SER A 197 5.41 1.97 3.38
CA SER A 197 6.31 3.03 3.86
C SER A 197 6.69 4.01 2.76
N ILE A 198 6.56 3.63 1.50
CA ILE A 198 6.98 4.42 0.35
C ILE A 198 5.90 4.45 -0.73
N LYS A 199 5.80 5.58 -1.42
CA LYS A 199 4.93 5.73 -2.58
C LYS A 199 5.68 5.32 -3.84
N ILE A 200 4.98 4.59 -4.71
CA ILE A 200 5.54 4.09 -5.97
C ILE A 200 4.78 4.71 -7.13
N ASP A 201 5.50 5.46 -7.95
CA ASP A 201 4.97 6.06 -9.17
C ASP A 201 4.77 5.00 -10.25
N ARG A 202 3.71 5.14 -11.04
CA ARG A 202 3.36 4.21 -12.12
C ARG A 202 4.45 3.99 -13.16
N SER A 203 5.32 4.97 -13.40
CA SER A 203 6.31 4.93 -14.48
C SER A 203 7.45 3.95 -14.24
N ILE A 204 7.76 3.67 -12.97
CA ILE A 204 8.83 2.75 -12.57
C ILE A 204 8.35 1.30 -12.40
N ILE A 205 7.05 1.06 -12.57
CA ILE A 205 6.44 -0.25 -12.38
C ILE A 205 6.55 -1.06 -13.68
N GLN A 206 7.06 -2.29 -13.59
CA GLN A 206 7.05 -3.29 -14.65
C GLN A 206 5.79 -4.14 -14.59
N GLU A 207 5.42 -4.58 -13.38
CA GLU A 207 4.27 -5.43 -13.11
C GLU A 207 3.75 -5.18 -11.69
N VAL A 208 2.44 -5.18 -11.53
CA VAL A 208 1.79 -5.25 -10.21
C VAL A 208 0.98 -6.53 -10.13
N GLN A 209 1.25 -7.30 -9.11
CA GLN A 209 0.49 -8.49 -8.77
C GLN A 209 -0.35 -8.21 -7.52
N VAL A 210 -1.65 -8.31 -7.62
CA VAL A 210 -2.59 -8.09 -6.51
C VAL A 210 -3.29 -9.40 -6.20
N ILE A 211 -2.94 -9.99 -5.07
CA ILE A 211 -3.47 -11.27 -4.60
C ILE A 211 -4.52 -10.97 -3.52
N THR A 212 -5.79 -11.14 -3.86
CA THR A 212 -6.92 -10.94 -2.95
C THR A 212 -7.46 -12.24 -2.36
N GLY A 213 -7.04 -13.38 -2.94
CA GLY A 213 -7.35 -14.73 -2.49
C GLY A 213 -6.37 -15.28 -1.46
N THR A 214 -6.34 -16.60 -1.36
CA THR A 214 -5.33 -17.33 -0.60
C THR A 214 -3.97 -17.18 -1.29
N PHE A 215 -2.95 -16.77 -0.56
CA PHE A 215 -1.60 -16.55 -1.08
C PHE A 215 -0.60 -17.56 -0.54
N ASP A 216 0.49 -17.79 -1.28
CA ASP A 216 1.50 -18.82 -1.02
C ASP A 216 2.24 -18.61 0.31
N ALA A 217 2.91 -19.68 0.80
CA ALA A 217 3.55 -19.71 2.11
C ALA A 217 4.73 -18.72 2.25
N GLU A 218 5.28 -18.23 1.14
CA GLU A 218 6.32 -17.21 1.16
C GLU A 218 5.84 -15.83 1.65
N TYR A 219 4.56 -15.54 1.51
CA TYR A 219 3.97 -14.28 1.97
C TYR A 219 3.52 -14.40 3.43
N GLY A 220 3.93 -13.48 4.27
CA GLY A 220 3.56 -13.44 5.69
C GLY A 220 3.14 -12.04 6.12
N GLN A 221 2.80 -11.87 7.41
CA GLN A 221 2.38 -10.60 7.97
C GLN A 221 1.26 -9.92 7.16
N ALA A 222 0.31 -10.73 6.68
CA ALA A 222 -0.88 -10.31 5.94
C ALA A 222 -2.03 -11.24 6.25
N MET A 223 -3.25 -10.70 6.33
CA MET A 223 -4.49 -11.47 6.53
C MET A 223 -5.49 -11.29 5.38
N SER A 224 -5.36 -10.22 4.61
CA SER A 224 -6.38 -9.87 3.61
C SER A 224 -5.88 -9.89 2.18
N GLY A 225 -4.62 -9.65 1.94
CA GLY A 225 -4.05 -9.68 0.59
C GLY A 225 -2.57 -9.35 0.52
N VAL A 226 -2.02 -9.48 -0.67
CA VAL A 226 -0.63 -9.15 -1.00
C VAL A 226 -0.60 -8.31 -2.27
N VAL A 227 0.20 -7.25 -2.25
CA VAL A 227 0.53 -6.44 -3.43
C VAL A 227 2.01 -6.58 -3.67
N ASN A 228 2.39 -7.28 -4.72
CA ASN A 228 3.78 -7.42 -5.11
C ASN A 228 4.05 -6.59 -6.37
N THR A 229 4.98 -5.66 -6.28
CA THR A 229 5.34 -4.72 -7.34
C THR A 229 6.73 -5.06 -7.85
N VAL A 230 6.83 -5.44 -9.12
CA VAL A 230 8.11 -5.60 -9.81
C VAL A 230 8.48 -4.30 -10.47
N LEU A 231 9.68 -3.79 -10.15
CA LEU A 231 10.18 -2.55 -10.72
C LEU A 231 10.95 -2.80 -12.02
N LYS A 232 10.89 -1.82 -12.92
CA LYS A 232 11.70 -1.80 -14.13
C LYS A 232 13.17 -1.90 -13.81
N SER A 233 13.94 -2.41 -14.77
CA SER A 233 15.39 -2.55 -14.73
C SER A 233 16.02 -1.98 -15.99
N GLY A 234 17.29 -1.65 -15.94
CA GLY A 234 18.07 -1.31 -17.12
C GLY A 234 18.25 -2.50 -18.06
N SER A 235 18.48 -2.23 -19.34
CA SER A 235 18.73 -3.19 -20.40
C SER A 235 20.04 -2.86 -21.15
N ASP A 236 20.35 -3.64 -22.15
CA ASP A 236 21.49 -3.41 -23.07
C ASP A 236 21.29 -2.21 -24.01
N ARG A 237 20.06 -1.64 -24.04
CA ARG A 237 19.71 -0.47 -24.84
C ARG A 237 19.61 0.75 -23.99
N PHE A 238 20.11 1.87 -24.50
CA PHE A 238 19.91 3.16 -23.86
C PHE A 238 18.51 3.69 -24.15
N GLU A 239 17.73 3.87 -23.13
CA GLU A 239 16.37 4.39 -23.19
C GLU A 239 16.20 5.57 -22.25
N TRP A 240 15.34 6.51 -22.63
CA TRP A 240 14.93 7.60 -21.76
C TRP A 240 13.49 7.98 -22.02
N ASN A 241 12.85 8.53 -21.01
CA ASN A 241 11.50 9.08 -21.09
C ASN A 241 11.43 10.31 -20.21
N ALA A 242 10.75 11.38 -20.70
CA ALA A 242 10.43 12.55 -19.90
C ALA A 242 8.94 12.83 -19.99
N GLU A 243 8.28 13.06 -18.86
CA GLU A 243 6.85 13.41 -18.79
C GLU A 243 6.68 14.69 -17.97
N VAL A 244 5.92 15.65 -18.54
CA VAL A 244 5.55 16.89 -17.86
C VAL A 244 4.05 17.10 -18.03
N TYR A 245 3.36 17.43 -16.93
CA TYR A 245 1.96 17.84 -16.98
C TYR A 245 1.63 18.88 -15.92
N GLY A 246 0.54 19.63 -16.21
CA GLY A 246 -0.07 20.54 -15.26
C GLY A 246 -1.58 20.45 -15.32
N GLY A 247 -2.25 20.90 -14.27
CA GLY A 247 -3.70 20.80 -14.19
C GLY A 247 -4.33 21.73 -13.18
N ASP A 248 -5.67 21.75 -13.22
CA ASP A 248 -6.52 22.55 -12.35
C ASP A 248 -7.83 21.82 -12.05
N PHE A 249 -8.51 22.26 -10.98
CA PHE A 249 -9.85 21.81 -10.66
C PHE A 249 -10.88 22.67 -11.42
N LEU A 250 -11.77 22.02 -12.18
CA LEU A 250 -12.80 22.69 -12.98
C LEU A 250 -14.20 22.34 -12.45
N TYR A 251 -14.85 23.29 -11.79
CA TYR A 251 -16.19 23.12 -11.23
C TYR A 251 -17.01 24.44 -11.33
N GLY A 252 -18.33 24.34 -11.27
CA GLY A 252 -19.20 25.53 -11.22
C GLY A 252 -19.24 26.15 -9.83
N SER A 253 -19.43 27.45 -9.75
CA SER A 253 -19.63 28.15 -8.46
C SER A 253 -20.94 27.74 -7.80
N GLY A 254 -20.95 27.67 -6.46
CA GLY A 254 -22.10 27.25 -5.67
C GLY A 254 -22.33 25.74 -5.63
N GLY A 255 -23.58 25.31 -5.65
CA GLY A 255 -23.95 23.91 -5.55
C GLY A 255 -23.74 23.32 -4.14
N LYS A 256 -23.80 21.99 -4.01
CA LYS A 256 -23.75 21.28 -2.72
C LYS A 256 -22.43 21.47 -1.97
N ARG A 257 -21.31 21.64 -2.69
CA ARG A 257 -20.00 21.88 -2.07
C ARG A 257 -19.84 23.29 -1.50
N GLY A 258 -20.70 24.25 -1.87
CA GLY A 258 -20.59 25.64 -1.42
C GLY A 258 -19.31 26.35 -1.86
N LEU A 259 -18.63 25.83 -2.88
CA LEU A 259 -17.40 26.40 -3.39
C LEU A 259 -17.69 27.51 -4.42
N GLU A 260 -16.89 28.58 -4.38
CA GLU A 260 -16.79 29.55 -5.45
C GLU A 260 -15.65 29.15 -6.38
N TYR A 261 -15.93 29.03 -7.67
CA TYR A 261 -14.91 28.69 -8.64
C TYR A 261 -13.89 29.80 -8.77
N LYS A 262 -12.63 29.45 -8.58
CA LYS A 262 -11.47 30.28 -8.90
C LYS A 262 -10.47 29.40 -9.62
N SER A 263 -9.94 29.89 -10.72
CA SER A 263 -8.92 29.19 -11.48
C SER A 263 -7.57 29.32 -10.78
N HIS A 264 -6.95 28.18 -10.53
CA HIS A 264 -5.58 28.08 -10.04
C HIS A 264 -4.76 27.20 -11.00
N PRO A 265 -4.50 27.72 -12.24
CA PRO A 265 -3.80 26.93 -13.24
C PRO A 265 -2.45 26.50 -12.66
N LEU A 266 -2.13 25.23 -12.85
CA LEU A 266 -0.96 24.57 -12.26
C LEU A 266 -1.09 24.27 -10.75
N SER A 267 -2.31 24.14 -10.23
CA SER A 267 -2.52 23.54 -8.88
C SER A 267 -1.98 22.11 -8.80
N THR A 268 -1.91 21.43 -9.94
CA THR A 268 -1.19 20.15 -10.08
C THR A 268 -0.05 20.33 -11.07
N GLN A 269 1.15 19.88 -10.72
CA GLN A 269 2.33 19.90 -11.58
C GLN A 269 3.13 18.61 -11.41
N ASN A 270 3.65 18.08 -12.51
CA ASN A 270 4.56 16.94 -12.50
C ASN A 270 5.70 17.15 -13.48
N PHE A 271 6.89 16.89 -13.02
CA PHE A 271 8.11 16.84 -13.82
C PHE A 271 8.79 15.51 -13.53
N GLN A 272 8.96 14.68 -14.52
CA GLN A 272 9.49 13.34 -14.37
C GLN A 272 10.41 12.97 -15.51
N ALA A 273 11.50 12.29 -15.19
CA ALA A 273 12.41 11.73 -16.17
C ALA A 273 12.90 10.34 -15.74
N THR A 274 13.06 9.47 -16.71
CA THR A 274 13.66 8.13 -16.54
C THR A 274 14.75 7.96 -17.57
N ILE A 275 15.90 7.43 -17.15
CA ILE A 275 17.00 7.03 -18.03
C ILE A 275 17.46 5.63 -17.65
N SER A 276 17.73 4.80 -18.64
CA SER A 276 18.24 3.44 -18.43
C SER A 276 19.17 3.01 -19.56
N GLY A 277 20.02 2.03 -19.29
CA GLY A 277 20.92 1.51 -20.30
C GLY A 277 22.17 0.83 -19.74
N PRO A 278 23.15 0.52 -20.57
CA PRO A 278 24.44 -0.06 -20.16
C PRO A 278 25.34 0.99 -19.53
N THR A 279 26.12 0.60 -18.52
CA THR A 279 27.07 1.49 -17.82
C THR A 279 28.40 1.64 -18.52
N GLY A 280 28.71 0.84 -19.51
CA GLY A 280 30.03 0.66 -20.12
C GLY A 280 30.88 -0.42 -19.44
N LEU A 281 30.49 -0.94 -18.28
CA LEU A 281 31.05 -2.14 -17.69
C LEU A 281 30.39 -3.40 -18.30
N PRO A 282 31.11 -4.54 -18.38
CA PRO A 282 30.53 -5.75 -18.93
C PRO A 282 29.21 -6.13 -18.27
N GLN A 283 28.15 -6.35 -19.05
CA GLN A 283 26.82 -6.78 -18.63
C GLN A 283 26.29 -6.06 -17.39
N THR A 284 26.57 -4.76 -17.28
CA THR A 284 26.16 -3.91 -16.15
C THR A 284 25.19 -2.84 -16.66
N TYR A 285 24.01 -2.85 -16.10
CA TYR A 285 22.91 -1.99 -16.54
C TYR A 285 22.45 -1.09 -15.41
N PHE A 286 21.94 0.10 -15.75
CA PHE A 286 21.39 1.04 -14.81
C PHE A 286 19.98 1.49 -15.20
N LEU A 287 19.21 1.93 -14.20
CA LEU A 287 17.99 2.68 -14.36
C LEU A 287 17.95 3.75 -13.29
N PHE A 288 17.72 5.00 -13.71
CA PHE A 288 17.45 6.13 -12.81
C PHE A 288 16.13 6.78 -13.21
N ASN A 289 15.29 7.02 -12.21
CA ASN A 289 14.05 7.79 -12.34
C ASN A 289 14.06 8.90 -11.29
N GLY A 290 13.60 10.08 -11.66
CA GLY A 290 13.37 11.19 -10.75
C GLY A 290 12.06 11.88 -11.07
N ARG A 291 11.30 12.25 -10.03
CA ARG A 291 10.02 12.93 -10.14
C ARG A 291 9.93 14.06 -9.13
N HIS A 292 9.41 15.20 -9.57
CA HIS A 292 8.93 16.27 -8.71
C HIS A 292 7.44 16.49 -8.96
N TYR A 293 6.65 16.32 -7.91
CA TYR A 293 5.19 16.44 -7.97
C TYR A 293 4.69 17.49 -6.99
N VAL A 294 3.86 18.41 -7.48
CA VAL A 294 3.16 19.41 -6.68
C VAL A 294 1.67 19.19 -6.85
N PHE A 295 0.98 19.15 -5.75
CA PHE A 295 -0.47 19.08 -5.69
C PHE A 295 -0.98 20.11 -4.70
N GLU A 296 -1.86 20.98 -5.14
CA GLU A 296 -2.65 21.89 -4.32
C GLU A 296 -4.11 21.48 -4.43
N ASP A 297 -4.76 21.31 -3.28
CA ASP A 297 -6.15 20.89 -3.23
C ASP A 297 -7.09 22.02 -3.71
N TYR A 298 -8.33 21.64 -4.01
CA TYR A 298 -9.37 22.58 -4.47
C TYR A 298 -9.88 23.51 -3.37
N LEU A 299 -9.56 23.27 -2.09
CA LEU A 299 -9.99 24.09 -0.98
C LEU A 299 -8.91 25.10 -0.61
N TYR A 300 -9.21 26.36 -0.80
CA TYR A 300 -8.36 27.49 -0.46
C TYR A 300 -8.84 28.20 0.79
N GLY A 301 -7.93 28.59 1.66
CA GLY A 301 -8.16 29.50 2.79
C GLY A 301 -7.68 30.89 2.43
N THR A 302 -8.19 31.86 3.14
CA THR A 302 -7.79 33.28 3.01
C THR A 302 -6.96 33.65 4.23
N ARG A 303 -5.78 34.21 4.03
CA ARG A 303 -4.95 34.82 5.09
C ARG A 303 -5.63 36.06 5.64
N THR A 304 -6.77 35.90 6.28
CA THR A 304 -7.50 37.02 6.89
C THR A 304 -6.82 37.48 8.15
N TYR A 305 -6.41 36.52 8.97
CA TYR A 305 -5.77 36.77 10.27
C TYR A 305 -4.34 36.26 10.30
N LYS A 306 -3.51 36.94 11.10
CA LYS A 306 -2.18 36.47 11.46
C LYS A 306 -2.30 35.44 12.60
N PRO A 307 -1.47 34.38 12.63
CA PRO A 307 -1.38 33.50 13.79
C PRO A 307 -1.01 34.22 15.08
N ILE A 308 -0.13 35.23 14.96
CA ILE A 308 0.39 36.03 16.06
C ILE A 308 -0.19 37.43 15.97
N TRP A 309 -0.92 37.85 17.02
CA TRP A 309 -1.47 39.20 17.13
C TRP A 309 -0.57 40.06 17.96
N THR A 310 -0.12 41.19 17.44
CA THR A 310 0.67 42.16 18.17
C THR A 310 -0.18 43.27 18.73
N PRO A 311 -0.09 43.60 20.06
CA PRO A 311 -0.86 44.65 20.63
C PRO A 311 -0.43 46.02 20.08
N LYS A 312 -1.43 46.82 19.67
CA LYS A 312 -1.24 48.24 19.37
C LYS A 312 -1.41 49.01 20.66
N ARG A 313 -0.45 49.89 20.97
CA ARG A 313 -0.42 50.66 22.20
C ARG A 313 -0.49 52.15 21.90
N ASP A 314 -1.12 52.91 22.80
CA ASP A 314 -1.10 54.38 22.78
C ASP A 314 0.21 54.91 23.38
N SER A 315 0.35 56.23 23.43
CA SER A 315 1.52 56.91 24.01
C SER A 315 1.67 56.69 25.52
N ALA A 316 0.64 56.19 26.20
CA ALA A 316 0.64 55.86 27.63
C ALA A 316 0.84 54.32 27.85
N ASP A 317 1.22 53.58 26.81
CA ASP A 317 1.44 52.12 26.82
C ASP A 317 0.15 51.28 27.03
N ASN A 318 -1.07 51.88 26.89
CA ASN A 318 -2.32 51.13 26.96
C ASN A 318 -2.60 50.42 25.66
N ILE A 319 -3.10 49.17 25.75
CA ILE A 319 -3.51 48.41 24.55
C ILE A 319 -4.81 49.00 24.00
N ILE A 320 -4.75 49.61 22.81
CA ILE A 320 -5.86 50.19 22.07
C ILE A 320 -6.40 49.28 20.94
N GLY A 321 -5.82 48.11 20.80
CA GLY A 321 -6.23 47.11 19.80
C GLY A 321 -5.10 46.14 19.46
N TYR A 322 -5.29 45.36 18.42
CA TYR A 322 -4.30 44.40 17.95
C TYR A 322 -4.06 44.53 16.45
N ASP A 323 -2.83 44.32 16.00
CA ASP A 323 -2.51 44.07 14.60
C ASP A 323 -2.74 42.60 14.28
N SER A 324 -3.98 42.27 13.91
CA SER A 324 -4.49 40.92 13.73
C SER A 324 -4.70 40.54 12.28
N LEU A 325 -4.78 41.54 11.38
CA LEU A 325 -5.07 41.28 9.96
C LEU A 325 -3.82 40.94 9.16
N SER A 326 -3.94 39.98 8.27
CA SER A 326 -2.88 39.56 7.33
C SER A 326 -3.07 40.21 5.96
N ASP A 327 -2.50 39.62 4.92
CA ASP A 327 -2.44 40.17 3.56
C ASP A 327 -3.68 39.83 2.68
N GLY A 328 -4.61 39.05 3.20
CA GLY A 328 -5.82 38.63 2.49
C GLY A 328 -5.60 37.67 1.33
N LYS A 329 -4.39 37.15 1.15
CA LYS A 329 -4.07 36.23 0.05
C LYS A 329 -4.70 34.88 0.26
N GLU A 330 -5.07 34.26 -0.86
CA GLU A 330 -5.53 32.88 -0.90
C GLU A 330 -4.35 31.92 -0.90
N VAL A 331 -4.48 30.84 -0.13
CA VAL A 331 -3.50 29.75 -0.07
C VAL A 331 -4.23 28.41 0.00
N PRO A 332 -3.69 27.35 -0.61
CA PRO A 332 -4.32 26.03 -0.55
C PRO A 332 -4.34 25.53 0.89
N LEU A 333 -5.49 25.04 1.37
CA LEU A 333 -5.58 24.41 2.68
C LEU A 333 -4.99 23.00 2.67
N GLY A 334 -5.19 22.23 1.59
CA GLY A 334 -4.49 20.99 1.34
C GLY A 334 -3.39 21.21 0.30
N TYR A 335 -2.19 20.74 0.56
CA TYR A 335 -1.13 20.74 -0.45
C TYR A 335 -0.10 19.65 -0.17
N LYS A 336 0.60 19.22 -1.23
CA LYS A 336 1.69 18.27 -1.17
C LYS A 336 2.76 18.65 -2.18
N ARG A 337 4.01 18.68 -1.76
CA ARG A 337 5.20 18.80 -2.59
C ARG A 337 6.05 17.58 -2.37
N GLU A 338 6.31 16.83 -3.43
CA GLU A 338 6.96 15.54 -3.36
C GLU A 338 8.14 15.45 -4.30
N TRP A 339 9.24 14.91 -3.80
CA TRP A 339 10.37 14.44 -4.56
C TRP A 339 10.46 12.93 -4.38
N SER A 340 10.45 12.20 -5.48
CA SER A 340 10.60 10.75 -5.48
C SER A 340 11.58 10.29 -6.55
N GLY A 341 12.18 9.12 -6.35
CA GLY A 341 13.12 8.58 -7.30
C GLY A 341 13.42 7.10 -7.09
N LEU A 342 13.88 6.47 -8.15
CA LEU A 342 14.43 5.12 -8.18
C LEU A 342 15.82 5.16 -8.78
N GLY A 343 16.79 4.59 -8.09
CA GLY A 343 18.08 4.21 -8.64
C GLY A 343 18.25 2.69 -8.60
N LYS A 344 18.57 2.06 -9.72
CA LYS A 344 18.85 0.63 -9.80
C LYS A 344 20.05 0.38 -10.68
N ILE A 345 20.95 -0.49 -10.22
CA ILE A 345 22.11 -1.00 -10.98
C ILE A 345 22.10 -2.51 -10.86
N SER A 346 22.28 -3.21 -11.96
CA SER A 346 22.40 -4.67 -11.99
C SER A 346 23.60 -5.11 -12.81
N ASN A 347 24.31 -6.12 -12.35
CA ASN A 347 25.44 -6.75 -13.04
C ASN A 347 25.19 -8.23 -13.24
N LYS A 348 25.43 -8.71 -14.48
CA LYS A 348 25.27 -10.11 -14.92
C LYS A 348 26.56 -10.65 -15.55
N SER A 349 27.73 -10.05 -15.26
CA SER A 349 29.01 -10.40 -15.90
C SER A 349 29.54 -11.77 -15.51
N ILE A 350 29.04 -12.36 -14.44
CA ILE A 350 29.38 -13.73 -14.03
C ILE A 350 28.21 -14.62 -14.47
N GLU A 351 28.51 -15.67 -15.20
CA GLU A 351 27.51 -16.62 -15.72
C GLU A 351 26.68 -17.22 -14.56
N GLY A 352 25.36 -17.19 -14.71
CA GLY A 352 24.44 -17.65 -13.69
C GLY A 352 24.29 -16.70 -12.48
N LEU A 353 25.02 -15.58 -12.42
CA LEU A 353 25.05 -14.67 -11.30
C LEU A 353 24.54 -13.27 -11.70
N GLU A 354 23.48 -12.80 -11.04
CA GLU A 354 23.01 -11.42 -11.13
C GLU A 354 23.11 -10.74 -9.77
N ILE A 355 23.75 -9.58 -9.68
CA ILE A 355 23.81 -8.75 -8.48
C ILE A 355 23.14 -7.43 -8.79
N GLY A 356 22.11 -7.08 -8.01
CA GLY A 356 21.39 -5.83 -8.11
C GLY A 356 21.51 -4.99 -6.84
N TYR A 357 21.64 -3.70 -7.00
CA TYR A 357 21.41 -2.72 -5.94
C TYR A 357 20.32 -1.78 -6.36
N GLN A 358 19.38 -1.53 -5.45
CA GLN A 358 18.29 -0.59 -5.70
C GLN A 358 18.11 0.37 -4.54
N VAL A 359 17.62 1.58 -4.85
CA VAL A 359 17.19 2.57 -3.88
C VAL A 359 15.93 3.27 -4.37
N LEU A 360 14.88 3.21 -3.57
CA LEU A 360 13.69 4.04 -3.70
C LEU A 360 13.78 5.15 -2.68
N LEU A 361 13.50 6.39 -3.08
CA LEU A 361 13.51 7.56 -2.22
C LEU A 361 12.21 8.33 -2.40
N ASN A 362 11.60 8.77 -1.29
CA ASN A 362 10.48 9.68 -1.29
C ASN A 362 10.66 10.72 -0.17
N TYR A 363 10.57 11.99 -0.53
CA TYR A 363 10.47 13.10 0.40
C TYR A 363 9.22 13.89 0.08
N SER A 364 8.36 14.11 1.06
CA SER A 364 7.17 14.92 0.89
C SER A 364 7.00 15.93 2.03
N GLU A 365 6.53 17.11 1.65
CA GLU A 365 6.12 18.18 2.56
C GLU A 365 4.73 18.65 2.15
N GLY A 366 3.84 18.81 3.13
CA GLY A 366 2.47 19.23 2.84
C GLY A 366 1.64 19.50 4.09
N ALA A 367 0.36 19.69 3.85
CA ALA A 367 -0.66 19.77 4.90
C ALA A 367 -1.96 19.18 4.38
N ASN A 368 -2.72 18.50 5.23
CA ASN A 368 -4.07 18.09 4.91
C ASN A 368 -5.02 19.29 4.97
N ALA A 369 -6.03 19.30 4.10
CA ALA A 369 -7.07 20.31 4.15
C ALA A 369 -7.86 20.19 5.45
N ASP A 370 -8.02 21.32 6.15
CA ASP A 370 -8.82 21.41 7.35
C ASP A 370 -9.52 22.78 7.38
N ILE A 371 -10.84 22.77 7.35
CA ILE A 371 -11.67 23.96 7.24
C ILE A 371 -11.56 24.88 8.46
N VAL A 372 -11.18 24.37 9.64
CA VAL A 372 -11.05 25.18 10.85
C VAL A 372 -9.97 26.27 10.71
N TRP A 373 -9.02 26.10 9.81
CA TRP A 373 -7.92 27.02 9.51
C TRP A 373 -8.19 27.93 8.31
N ILE A 374 -9.42 27.97 7.77
CA ILE A 374 -9.75 28.69 6.52
C ILE A 374 -9.41 30.17 6.54
N LEU A 375 -9.42 30.82 7.73
CA LEU A 375 -9.11 32.23 7.92
C LEU A 375 -7.72 32.51 8.50
N ASN A 376 -7.03 31.46 8.98
CA ASN A 376 -5.69 31.51 9.57
C ASN A 376 -4.86 30.31 9.09
N PRO A 377 -4.63 30.16 7.79
CA PRO A 377 -3.98 28.97 7.23
C PRO A 377 -2.51 28.79 7.67
N ASP A 378 -1.84 29.89 8.09
CA ASP A 378 -0.43 29.83 8.51
C ASP A 378 -0.26 29.31 9.97
N GLY A 379 -1.38 29.15 10.71
CA GLY A 379 -1.35 28.60 12.06
C GLY A 379 -1.36 27.07 12.14
N ARG A 380 -1.56 26.36 11.02
CA ARG A 380 -1.65 24.90 10.96
C ARG A 380 -0.30 24.22 10.85
N LYS A 381 -0.26 22.95 11.20
CA LYS A 381 0.93 22.10 11.10
C LYS A 381 1.32 21.83 9.65
N THR A 382 2.62 21.67 9.42
CA THR A 382 3.20 21.12 8.21
C THR A 382 3.66 19.70 8.48
N GLN A 383 3.27 18.77 7.61
CA GLN A 383 3.67 17.38 7.64
C GLN A 383 4.90 17.20 6.75
N LYS A 384 5.91 16.51 7.25
CA LYS A 384 7.11 16.16 6.49
C LYS A 384 7.37 14.67 6.62
N THR A 385 7.59 14.01 5.51
CA THR A 385 7.92 12.60 5.46
C THR A 385 9.19 12.41 4.63
N LEU A 386 10.15 11.70 5.20
CA LEU A 386 11.29 11.14 4.47
C LEU A 386 11.21 9.62 4.56
N SER A 387 11.13 8.95 3.43
CA SER A 387 11.20 7.50 3.37
C SER A 387 12.15 7.04 2.28
N TYR A 388 12.87 5.96 2.57
CA TYR A 388 13.66 5.27 1.56
C TYR A 388 13.66 3.77 1.84
N VAL A 389 13.76 3.02 0.74
CA VAL A 389 14.00 1.58 0.77
C VAL A 389 15.19 1.31 -0.11
N HIS A 390 16.25 0.79 0.44
CA HIS A 390 17.39 0.39 -0.36
C HIS A 390 17.91 -0.98 0.04
N GLY A 391 18.59 -1.65 -0.90
CA GLY A 391 19.12 -2.96 -0.61
C GLY A 391 19.83 -3.60 -1.78
N ILE A 392 20.42 -4.73 -1.46
CA ILE A 392 21.11 -5.59 -2.41
C ILE A 392 20.26 -6.83 -2.62
N ASP A 393 20.01 -7.11 -3.87
CA ASP A 393 19.42 -8.37 -4.35
C ASP A 393 20.44 -9.07 -5.19
N ILE A 394 20.60 -10.30 -4.89
CA ILE A 394 21.57 -11.06 -5.64
C ILE A 394 20.92 -12.39 -6.14
N THR A 395 20.88 -12.84 -7.45
CA THR A 395 20.28 -14.08 -8.07
C THR A 395 21.36 -15.05 -8.63
N HIS A 396 21.41 -16.36 -8.24
CA HIS A 396 22.32 -17.38 -8.80
C HIS A 396 21.64 -18.66 -9.27
N VAL A 397 21.72 -18.90 -10.49
CA VAL A 397 21.25 -20.11 -11.13
C VAL A 397 22.30 -21.20 -10.93
N LEU A 398 21.99 -22.18 -10.10
CA LEU A 398 22.89 -23.31 -9.83
C LEU A 398 22.85 -24.37 -10.96
N SER A 399 21.67 -24.51 -11.54
CA SER A 399 21.41 -25.42 -12.66
C SER A 399 20.19 -24.93 -13.44
N GLN A 400 19.85 -25.54 -14.54
CA GLN A 400 18.63 -25.24 -15.29
C GLN A 400 17.34 -25.42 -14.46
N SER A 401 17.40 -26.24 -13.41
CA SER A 401 16.26 -26.56 -12.57
C SER A 401 16.30 -25.95 -11.17
N THR A 402 17.40 -25.27 -10.78
CA THR A 402 17.58 -24.81 -9.41
C THR A 402 18.25 -23.45 -9.37
N TYR A 403 17.65 -22.52 -8.63
CA TYR A 403 18.27 -21.25 -8.27
C TYR A 403 17.91 -20.88 -6.83
N TYR A 404 18.68 -20.01 -6.28
CA TYR A 404 18.40 -19.52 -4.97
C TYR A 404 18.63 -18.00 -4.88
N THR A 405 18.11 -17.37 -3.78
CA THR A 405 17.92 -15.94 -3.75
C THR A 405 18.13 -15.36 -2.33
N VAL A 406 18.91 -14.23 -2.15
CA VAL A 406 19.05 -13.44 -0.89
C VAL A 406 18.80 -11.98 -1.17
N SER A 407 18.01 -11.35 -0.33
CA SER A 407 17.85 -9.90 -0.25
C SER A 407 18.25 -9.39 1.12
N VAL A 408 18.92 -8.27 1.14
CA VAL A 408 19.17 -7.50 2.37
C VAL A 408 18.77 -6.07 2.12
N HIS A 409 17.73 -5.63 2.79
CA HIS A 409 17.13 -4.30 2.59
C HIS A 409 17.02 -3.54 3.91
N GLU A 410 17.15 -2.23 3.82
CA GLU A 410 16.75 -1.27 4.84
C GLU A 410 15.49 -0.56 4.37
N ASN A 411 14.48 -0.50 5.23
CA ASN A 411 13.24 0.22 5.05
C ASN A 411 13.14 1.30 6.13
N PHE A 412 13.36 2.55 5.72
CA PHE A 412 13.38 3.70 6.59
C PHE A 412 12.20 4.61 6.36
N PHE A 413 11.61 5.12 7.46
CA PHE A 413 10.51 6.07 7.45
C PHE A 413 10.66 7.06 8.61
N ASP A 414 10.63 8.36 8.35
CA ASP A 414 10.63 9.44 9.36
C ASP A 414 9.52 10.46 9.00
N TYR A 415 8.46 10.46 9.80
CA TYR A 415 7.34 11.39 9.71
C TYR A 415 7.35 12.34 10.89
N LYS A 416 7.04 13.61 10.61
CA LYS A 416 6.89 14.63 11.62
C LYS A 416 5.86 15.67 11.22
N ASP A 417 5.14 16.19 12.20
CA ASP A 417 4.19 17.26 12.01
C ASP A 417 4.30 18.31 13.12
N TRP A 418 4.46 19.55 12.73
CA TRP A 418 4.47 20.72 13.61
C TRP A 418 4.43 22.02 12.82
N VAL A 419 4.10 23.13 13.49
CA VAL A 419 4.10 24.46 12.86
C VAL A 419 5.52 25.00 12.70
N TYR A 420 6.29 25.04 13.80
CA TYR A 420 7.68 25.53 13.79
C TYR A 420 8.66 24.40 14.09
N GLU A 421 9.80 24.38 13.39
CA GLU A 421 10.78 23.29 13.54
C GLU A 421 11.32 23.19 14.98
N SER A 422 11.74 24.33 15.57
CA SER A 422 12.24 24.32 16.94
C SER A 422 11.10 24.20 17.95
N PHE A 423 11.25 23.31 18.91
CA PHE A 423 10.35 23.21 20.06
C PHE A 423 10.39 24.46 20.95
N TYR A 424 11.50 25.16 20.96
CA TYR A 424 11.73 26.39 21.73
C TYR A 424 11.57 27.67 20.91
N ASP A 425 10.89 27.60 19.75
CA ASP A 425 10.61 28.76 18.93
C ASP A 425 9.72 29.75 19.70
N THR A 426 10.18 31.00 19.81
CA THR A 426 9.48 32.05 20.58
C THR A 426 8.17 32.46 19.98
N ARG A 427 7.93 32.15 18.72
CA ARG A 427 6.62 32.39 18.07
C ARG A 427 5.49 31.60 18.71
N TYR A 428 5.77 30.45 19.35
CA TYR A 428 4.78 29.72 20.14
C TYR A 428 4.28 30.56 21.34
N ASP A 429 5.19 31.25 22.03
CA ASP A 429 4.80 32.12 23.16
C ASP A 429 3.98 33.33 22.69
N GLN A 430 4.35 33.89 21.52
CA GLN A 430 3.69 35.07 20.96
C GLN A 430 2.33 34.73 20.34
N ALA A 431 2.11 33.52 19.87
CA ALA A 431 0.84 33.09 19.26
C ALA A 431 -0.33 33.09 20.26
N GLY A 432 -0.05 32.81 21.53
CA GLY A 432 -1.07 32.65 22.53
C GLY A 432 -1.93 31.38 22.33
N SER A 433 -2.94 31.24 23.16
CA SER A 433 -3.95 30.20 23.00
C SER A 433 -4.73 30.41 21.69
N THR A 434 -5.20 29.33 21.08
CA THR A 434 -6.08 29.42 19.91
C THR A 434 -7.40 30.11 20.27
N VAL A 435 -7.84 31.05 19.42
CA VAL A 435 -9.09 31.75 19.53
C VAL A 435 -9.93 31.53 18.29
N THR A 436 -11.18 31.12 18.48
CA THR A 436 -12.14 30.87 17.40
C THR A 436 -13.04 32.07 17.13
N LEU A 437 -13.73 32.07 16.02
CA LEU A 437 -14.84 32.96 15.75
C LEU A 437 -16.00 32.63 16.69
N PRO A 438 -16.82 33.64 17.10
CA PRO A 438 -18.03 33.40 17.90
C PRO A 438 -18.96 32.39 17.20
N ASN A 439 -19.45 31.41 17.95
CA ASN A 439 -20.34 30.34 17.48
C ASN A 439 -19.79 29.52 16.34
N SER A 440 -18.47 29.38 16.24
CA SER A 440 -17.79 28.60 15.20
C SER A 440 -16.50 27.98 15.72
N ASN A 441 -16.07 26.89 15.09
CA ASN A 441 -14.77 26.27 15.34
C ASN A 441 -13.63 26.88 14.50
N ILE A 442 -13.93 27.93 13.68
CA ILE A 442 -12.93 28.56 12.81
C ILE A 442 -11.93 29.35 13.62
N ILE A 443 -10.67 29.00 13.48
CA ILE A 443 -9.56 29.61 14.24
C ILE A 443 -9.14 30.93 13.57
N ARG A 444 -9.18 32.01 14.36
CA ARG A 444 -8.75 33.33 13.93
C ARG A 444 -7.40 33.76 14.51
N GLN A 445 -6.93 33.14 15.60
CA GLN A 445 -5.66 33.44 16.24
C GLN A 445 -5.04 32.16 16.81
N GLY A 446 -3.73 32.13 16.91
CA GLY A 446 -2.95 31.02 17.45
C GLY A 446 -2.45 30.06 16.39
N VAL A 447 -1.74 29.07 16.86
CA VAL A 447 -1.16 27.99 16.05
C VAL A 447 -1.51 26.63 16.65
N ASP A 448 -1.41 25.58 15.85
CA ASP A 448 -1.52 24.20 16.33
C ASP A 448 -0.28 23.85 17.17
N PHE A 449 -0.46 23.52 18.44
CA PHE A 449 0.60 23.13 19.36
C PHE A 449 0.96 21.64 19.29
N GLY A 450 0.18 20.84 18.56
CA GLY A 450 0.46 19.43 18.38
C GLY A 450 1.82 19.21 17.72
N ARG A 451 2.60 18.29 18.28
CA ARG A 451 3.89 17.89 17.74
C ARG A 451 3.99 16.38 17.82
N PHE A 452 4.01 15.74 16.67
CA PHE A 452 4.12 14.30 16.59
C PHE A 452 5.32 13.90 15.74
N ARG A 453 6.01 12.85 16.12
CA ARG A 453 7.05 12.20 15.33
C ARG A 453 6.87 10.70 15.35
N GLN A 454 7.10 10.08 14.19
CA GLN A 454 7.21 8.65 14.04
C GLN A 454 8.42 8.36 13.15
N LYS A 455 9.33 7.54 13.68
CA LYS A 455 10.47 7.03 12.92
C LYS A 455 10.49 5.53 13.03
N THR A 456 10.64 4.85 11.90
CA THR A 456 10.85 3.41 11.81
C THR A 456 12.05 3.13 10.94
N ASP A 457 12.95 2.28 11.42
CA ASP A 457 14.13 1.83 10.72
C ASP A 457 14.16 0.30 10.79
N SER A 458 13.86 -0.36 9.67
CA SER A 458 13.71 -1.82 9.60
C SER A 458 14.74 -2.43 8.67
N TYR A 459 15.50 -3.39 9.18
CA TYR A 459 16.46 -4.20 8.43
C TYR A 459 15.85 -5.56 8.14
N ILE A 460 15.73 -5.91 6.86
CA ILE A 460 15.06 -7.11 6.38
C ILE A 460 16.06 -7.95 5.61
N GLY A 461 16.26 -9.20 6.07
CA GLY A 461 17.01 -10.23 5.35
C GLY A 461 16.09 -11.35 4.92
N LYS A 462 16.12 -11.71 3.65
CA LYS A 462 15.31 -12.80 3.08
C LYS A 462 16.20 -13.74 2.28
N VAL A 463 15.99 -15.04 2.41
CA VAL A 463 16.64 -16.07 1.62
C VAL A 463 15.60 -17.06 1.11
N SER A 464 15.70 -17.49 -0.15
CA SER A 464 14.85 -18.55 -0.69
C SER A 464 15.61 -19.40 -1.70
N LEU A 465 15.30 -20.68 -1.77
CA LEU A 465 15.76 -21.66 -2.73
C LEU A 465 14.55 -22.18 -3.50
N MET A 466 14.61 -22.16 -4.82
CA MET A 466 13.62 -22.76 -5.71
C MET A 466 14.26 -23.86 -6.54
N SER A 467 13.62 -25.02 -6.59
CA SER A 467 14.10 -26.16 -7.37
C SER A 467 12.94 -26.92 -8.02
N GLN A 468 13.03 -27.16 -9.32
CA GLN A 468 12.22 -28.16 -10.02
C GLN A 468 12.83 -29.53 -9.74
N VAL A 469 12.40 -30.18 -8.65
CA VAL A 469 12.99 -31.43 -8.13
C VAL A 469 12.66 -32.61 -9.05
N THR A 470 11.44 -32.63 -9.53
CA THR A 470 10.99 -33.58 -10.55
C THR A 470 10.19 -32.81 -11.62
N ARG A 471 9.74 -33.46 -12.66
CA ARG A 471 8.87 -32.86 -13.68
C ARG A 471 7.64 -32.18 -13.05
N ASP A 472 7.04 -32.83 -12.06
CA ASP A 472 5.75 -32.43 -11.49
C ASP A 472 5.90 -31.61 -10.21
N HIS A 473 7.07 -31.61 -9.53
CA HIS A 473 7.30 -30.99 -8.25
C HIS A 473 8.28 -29.83 -8.33
N GLN A 474 7.81 -28.63 -8.00
CA GLN A 474 8.63 -27.44 -7.81
C GLN A 474 8.60 -27.01 -6.33
N ILE A 475 9.70 -27.16 -5.65
CA ILE A 475 9.84 -26.87 -4.23
C ILE A 475 10.48 -25.50 -4.05
N LYS A 476 9.88 -24.68 -3.17
CA LYS A 476 10.41 -23.39 -2.72
C LYS A 476 10.54 -23.40 -1.19
N ILE A 477 11.75 -23.17 -0.69
CA ILE A 477 12.05 -23.08 0.73
C ILE A 477 12.65 -21.71 1.00
N GLY A 478 12.28 -21.06 2.10
CA GLY A 478 12.89 -19.79 2.44
C GLY A 478 12.78 -19.42 3.90
N ALA A 479 13.52 -18.38 4.24
CA ALA A 479 13.50 -17.75 5.55
C ALA A 479 13.58 -16.23 5.43
N GLU A 480 13.01 -15.55 6.41
CA GLU A 480 12.99 -14.10 6.51
C GLU A 480 13.28 -13.68 7.95
N TYR A 481 14.04 -12.60 8.11
CA TYR A 481 14.34 -11.99 9.38
C TYR A 481 14.16 -10.49 9.27
N GLN A 482 13.49 -9.88 10.24
CA GLN A 482 13.31 -8.43 10.33
C GLN A 482 13.63 -7.94 11.74
N TYR A 483 14.48 -6.93 11.82
CA TYR A 483 14.72 -6.14 13.01
C TYR A 483 14.21 -4.73 12.76
N SER A 484 13.44 -4.17 13.71
CA SER A 484 12.91 -2.80 13.58
C SER A 484 13.31 -1.95 14.78
N ASP A 485 13.80 -0.72 14.53
CA ASP A 485 13.96 0.35 15.52
C ASP A 485 12.79 1.32 15.35
N LEU A 486 11.88 1.32 16.31
CA LEU A 486 10.63 2.08 16.28
C LEU A 486 10.68 3.20 17.31
N GLN A 487 10.40 4.43 16.88
CA GLN A 487 10.33 5.62 17.71
C GLN A 487 9.07 6.39 17.34
N PHE A 488 8.18 6.65 18.32
CA PHE A 488 6.99 7.43 18.06
C PHE A 488 6.43 8.07 19.31
N GLY A 489 5.67 9.14 19.13
CA GLY A 489 5.00 9.85 20.21
C GLY A 489 5.03 11.37 20.04
N THR A 490 4.70 12.04 21.12
CA THR A 490 4.68 13.50 21.17
C THR A 490 6.09 14.05 21.22
N ALA A 491 6.49 14.83 20.21
CA ALA A 491 7.81 15.43 20.13
C ALA A 491 7.88 16.76 20.96
N GLY A 492 7.57 16.63 22.24
CA GLY A 492 7.41 17.73 23.20
C GLY A 492 6.00 18.32 23.21
N THR A 493 5.47 18.52 24.41
CA THR A 493 4.15 19.10 24.68
C THR A 493 4.24 20.58 24.99
N LEU A 494 3.43 21.38 24.31
CA LEU A 494 3.22 22.80 24.51
C LEU A 494 1.83 22.99 25.12
N VAL A 495 1.75 23.56 26.31
CA VAL A 495 0.46 23.74 27.01
C VAL A 495 0.42 25.06 27.77
N TYR A 496 -0.69 25.79 27.68
CA TYR A 496 -0.94 26.95 28.50
C TYR A 496 -1.52 26.56 29.86
N LEU A 497 -0.82 26.91 30.92
CA LEU A 497 -1.26 26.67 32.29
C LEU A 497 -1.32 28.01 33.07
N THR A 498 -2.28 28.15 33.99
CA THR A 498 -2.42 29.31 34.87
C THR A 498 -1.79 28.98 36.23
N GLU A 499 -0.68 29.63 36.52
CA GLU A 499 -0.02 29.54 37.83
C GLU A 499 0.01 30.94 38.49
N GLY A 500 -0.48 31.03 39.73
CA GLY A 500 -0.52 32.30 40.45
C GLY A 500 -1.34 33.38 39.75
N GLY A 501 -2.37 33.03 38.98
CA GLY A 501 -3.20 33.97 38.22
C GLY A 501 -2.59 34.44 36.89
N VAL A 502 -1.43 33.96 36.53
CA VAL A 502 -0.76 34.28 35.27
C VAL A 502 -0.78 33.06 34.35
N THR A 503 -1.37 33.20 33.17
CA THR A 503 -1.37 32.17 32.13
C THR A 503 -0.13 32.29 31.26
N LYS A 504 0.70 31.23 31.19
CA LYS A 504 1.94 31.18 30.38
C LYS A 504 2.09 29.81 29.67
N LEU A 505 2.89 29.81 28.64
CA LEU A 505 3.21 28.58 27.88
C LEU A 505 4.26 27.77 28.64
N PHE A 506 3.92 26.51 28.93
CA PHE A 506 4.82 25.51 29.48
C PHE A 506 5.28 24.57 28.38
N ARG A 507 6.49 24.04 28.54
CA ARG A 507 7.14 23.12 27.60
C ARG A 507 7.60 21.86 28.34
N TYR A 508 7.06 20.72 27.95
CA TYR A 508 7.42 19.42 28.51
C TYR A 508 7.93 18.51 27.39
N VAL A 509 9.20 18.10 27.44
CA VAL A 509 9.78 17.16 26.46
C VAL A 509 9.29 15.75 26.73
N ASP A 510 9.40 15.34 28.00
CA ASP A 510 8.94 14.03 28.50
C ASP A 510 8.68 14.18 30.00
N ARG A 511 7.42 14.11 30.40
CA ARG A 511 6.97 14.26 31.79
C ARG A 511 5.78 13.37 32.08
N PRO A 512 5.98 12.06 32.19
CA PRO A 512 4.90 11.17 32.61
C PRO A 512 4.40 11.54 34.03
N PRO A 513 3.15 11.24 34.38
CA PRO A 513 2.13 10.62 33.56
C PRO A 513 1.40 11.54 32.58
N ASP A 514 1.48 12.87 32.74
CA ASP A 514 0.61 13.82 32.04
C ASP A 514 1.08 14.10 30.60
N TYR A 515 2.40 14.15 30.39
CA TYR A 515 3.00 14.58 29.14
C TYR A 515 4.10 13.61 28.68
N PRO A 516 3.75 12.33 28.33
CA PRO A 516 4.73 11.36 27.84
C PRO A 516 5.30 11.83 26.50
N GLY A 517 6.60 11.63 26.33
CA GLY A 517 7.36 11.98 25.13
C GLY A 517 7.42 10.86 24.10
N ILE A 518 8.50 10.84 23.31
CA ILE A 518 8.77 9.79 22.30
C ILE A 518 9.15 8.49 23.00
N GLN A 519 8.53 7.39 22.53
CA GLN A 519 8.78 6.03 23.03
C GLN A 519 9.65 5.26 22.03
N TYR A 520 10.42 4.27 22.52
CA TYR A 520 11.44 3.55 21.78
C TYR A 520 11.27 2.04 21.95
N TYR A 521 11.16 1.29 20.85
CA TYR A 521 11.00 -0.16 20.85
C TYR A 521 11.83 -0.83 19.76
N LYS A 522 12.26 -2.06 19.98
CA LYS A 522 13.15 -2.79 19.09
C LYS A 522 12.71 -4.26 18.91
N PRO A 523 11.52 -4.49 18.35
CA PRO A 523 11.04 -5.85 18.13
C PRO A 523 11.80 -6.59 17.04
N ILE A 524 11.69 -7.92 17.08
CA ILE A 524 12.24 -8.84 16.08
C ILE A 524 11.12 -9.72 15.56
N SER A 525 11.07 -9.92 14.26
CA SER A 525 10.27 -10.95 13.62
C SER A 525 11.13 -11.84 12.74
N ALA A 526 10.75 -13.12 12.65
CA ALA A 526 11.39 -14.07 11.76
C ALA A 526 10.35 -15.05 11.21
N ALA A 527 10.61 -15.61 10.05
CA ALA A 527 9.75 -16.62 9.46
C ALA A 527 10.57 -17.64 8.65
N ALA A 528 10.00 -18.84 8.52
CA ALA A 528 10.50 -19.85 7.60
C ALA A 528 9.31 -20.49 6.88
N TYR A 529 9.49 -20.87 5.61
CA TYR A 529 8.43 -21.48 4.83
C TYR A 529 8.93 -22.57 3.90
N LEU A 530 8.03 -23.49 3.63
CA LEU A 530 8.16 -24.53 2.63
C LEU A 530 6.90 -24.53 1.76
N HIS A 531 7.07 -24.57 0.47
CA HIS A 531 6.01 -24.59 -0.51
C HIS A 531 6.34 -25.57 -1.63
N ASP A 532 5.38 -26.38 -2.06
CA ASP A 532 5.46 -27.29 -3.21
C ASP A 532 4.37 -26.95 -4.22
N LEU A 533 4.75 -26.61 -5.44
CA LEU A 533 3.87 -26.51 -6.58
C LEU A 533 3.93 -27.84 -7.33
N ILE A 534 2.82 -28.56 -7.31
CA ILE A 534 2.65 -29.85 -7.96
C ILE A 534 1.80 -29.66 -9.22
N GLU A 535 2.41 -29.91 -10.38
CA GLU A 535 1.75 -29.86 -11.69
C GLU A 535 1.64 -31.28 -12.25
N TRP A 536 0.62 -32.03 -11.81
CA TRP A 536 0.44 -33.43 -12.17
C TRP A 536 -0.65 -33.57 -13.24
N ASN A 537 -0.26 -33.83 -14.49
CA ASN A 537 -1.13 -33.77 -15.66
C ASN A 537 -1.87 -32.42 -15.73
N ASP A 538 -3.21 -32.46 -15.58
CA ASP A 538 -4.03 -31.28 -15.59
C ASP A 538 -4.31 -30.73 -14.18
N LEU A 539 -3.91 -31.42 -13.11
CA LEU A 539 -4.13 -31.01 -11.74
C LEU A 539 -2.97 -30.14 -11.26
N THR A 540 -3.26 -28.93 -10.79
CA THR A 540 -2.28 -28.07 -10.13
C THR A 540 -2.61 -28.00 -8.63
N ILE A 541 -1.64 -28.35 -7.78
CA ILE A 541 -1.76 -28.24 -6.31
C ILE A 541 -0.65 -27.34 -5.82
N ARG A 542 -1.00 -26.37 -5.00
CA ARG A 542 -0.07 -25.55 -4.22
C ARG A 542 -0.24 -25.88 -2.76
N ALA A 543 0.74 -26.51 -2.15
CA ALA A 543 0.73 -26.87 -0.74
C ALA A 543 1.91 -26.21 -0.04
N GLY A 544 1.66 -25.58 1.11
CA GLY A 544 2.71 -24.90 1.83
C GLY A 544 2.44 -24.75 3.31
N VAL A 545 3.50 -24.50 4.04
CA VAL A 545 3.45 -24.19 5.47
C VAL A 545 4.43 -23.07 5.78
N ARG A 546 3.99 -22.11 6.61
CA ARG A 546 4.81 -21.02 7.11
C ARG A 546 4.85 -21.05 8.64
N PHE A 547 6.02 -20.96 9.19
CA PHE A 547 6.27 -20.74 10.61
C PHE A 547 6.65 -19.28 10.81
N GLU A 548 6.06 -18.63 11.81
CA GLU A 548 6.37 -17.25 12.18
C GLU A 548 6.79 -17.17 13.65
N TYR A 549 7.72 -16.27 13.92
CA TYR A 549 8.28 -15.97 15.22
C TYR A 549 8.24 -14.45 15.44
N PHE A 550 7.83 -14.03 16.63
CA PHE A 550 7.86 -12.62 17.03
C PHE A 550 8.29 -12.48 18.48
N ASP A 551 9.20 -11.54 18.72
CA ASP A 551 9.64 -11.10 20.02
C ASP A 551 9.52 -9.59 20.13
N ALA A 552 8.58 -9.11 20.93
CA ALA A 552 8.36 -7.69 21.18
C ALA A 552 9.54 -7.02 21.91
N ARG A 553 10.37 -7.80 22.60
CA ARG A 553 11.52 -7.34 23.42
C ARG A 553 11.12 -6.22 24.39
N ALA A 554 9.91 -6.33 24.93
CA ALA A 554 9.31 -5.36 25.83
C ALA A 554 9.11 -5.95 27.23
N LYS A 555 8.69 -5.10 28.15
CA LYS A 555 8.36 -5.51 29.53
C LYS A 555 6.99 -4.97 29.90
N LEU A 556 6.24 -5.75 30.66
CA LEU A 556 4.95 -5.39 31.23
C LEU A 556 5.01 -5.46 32.77
N PRO A 557 4.14 -4.73 33.49
CA PRO A 557 3.97 -4.91 34.92
C PRO A 557 3.59 -6.36 35.25
N SER A 558 4.21 -6.95 36.30
CA SER A 558 3.85 -8.28 36.74
C SER A 558 2.48 -8.36 37.39
N ASP A 559 1.98 -7.22 37.91
CA ASP A 559 0.67 -7.07 38.52
C ASP A 559 -0.07 -5.89 37.87
N LEU A 560 -1.13 -6.20 37.13
CA LEU A 560 -1.95 -5.22 36.43
C LEU A 560 -2.92 -4.46 37.36
N ALA A 561 -3.16 -4.98 38.58
CA ALA A 561 -3.99 -4.27 39.55
C ALA A 561 -3.23 -3.13 40.28
N ASN A 562 -1.87 -3.12 40.20
CA ASN A 562 -1.02 -2.03 40.68
C ASN A 562 0.16 -1.76 39.74
N PRO A 563 -0.09 -1.47 38.44
CA PRO A 563 0.94 -1.53 37.37
C PRO A 563 2.07 -0.51 37.54
N ALA A 564 1.76 0.66 38.11
CA ALA A 564 2.71 1.76 38.30
C ALA A 564 3.20 1.91 39.75
N ASN A 565 2.93 0.94 40.63
CA ASN A 565 3.21 0.98 42.09
C ASN A 565 2.65 2.24 42.78
N ALA A 566 1.52 2.77 42.26
CA ALA A 566 0.92 4.02 42.70
C ALA A 566 -0.10 3.81 43.85
N ILE A 567 -0.50 2.56 44.15
CA ILE A 567 -1.49 2.22 45.14
C ILE A 567 -0.81 1.83 46.46
N ALA A 568 -0.97 2.63 47.50
CA ALA A 568 -0.35 2.40 48.76
C ALA A 568 -0.89 1.11 49.45
N GLY A 569 -0.01 0.25 50.00
CA GLY A 569 -0.39 -0.98 50.67
C GLY A 569 -0.72 -2.15 49.72
N ALA A 570 -0.76 -1.94 48.41
CA ALA A 570 -0.94 -3.00 47.42
C ALA A 570 0.37 -3.77 47.15
N PRO A 571 0.31 -5.03 46.67
CA PRO A 571 1.50 -5.75 46.21
C PRO A 571 2.31 -4.95 45.19
N ALA A 572 3.64 -5.05 45.31
CA ALA A 572 4.54 -4.37 44.37
C ALA A 572 4.56 -5.10 43.02
N SER A 573 4.40 -4.32 41.95
CA SER A 573 4.57 -4.79 40.59
C SER A 573 6.03 -4.58 40.10
N TYR A 574 6.57 -5.54 39.38
CA TYR A 574 7.90 -5.47 38.77
C TYR A 574 7.85 -5.73 37.26
N PRO A 575 8.82 -5.19 36.47
CA PRO A 575 8.85 -5.38 35.04
C PRO A 575 9.10 -6.85 34.66
N LYS A 576 8.13 -7.49 33.99
CA LYS A 576 8.19 -8.86 33.46
C LYS A 576 8.35 -8.81 31.93
N ALA A 577 9.30 -9.57 31.39
CA ALA A 577 9.49 -9.68 29.94
C ALA A 577 8.23 -10.26 29.26
N THR A 578 7.93 -9.74 28.07
CA THR A 578 6.89 -10.29 27.19
C THR A 578 7.26 -11.71 26.71
N SER A 579 6.26 -12.50 26.37
CA SER A 579 6.46 -13.85 25.83
C SER A 579 6.68 -13.80 24.32
N VAL A 580 7.53 -14.69 23.83
CA VAL A 580 7.69 -14.93 22.40
C VAL A 580 6.39 -15.48 21.82
N LYS A 581 5.99 -15.02 20.62
CA LYS A 581 4.83 -15.52 19.90
C LYS A 581 5.29 -16.33 18.69
N THR A 582 4.64 -17.47 18.48
CA THR A 582 4.89 -18.33 17.32
C THR A 582 3.57 -18.73 16.68
N SER A 583 3.56 -18.87 15.35
CA SER A 583 2.38 -19.28 14.58
C SER A 583 2.79 -20.26 13.48
N LEU A 584 1.89 -21.19 13.16
CA LEU A 584 2.04 -22.12 12.05
C LEU A 584 0.86 -21.98 11.10
N ALA A 585 1.14 -21.63 9.85
CA ALA A 585 0.16 -21.26 8.83
C ALA A 585 0.16 -22.24 7.66
N PRO A 586 -0.65 -23.30 7.67
CA PRO A 586 -0.84 -24.19 6.53
C PRO A 586 -1.66 -23.49 5.44
N ARG A 587 -1.32 -23.79 4.18
CA ARG A 587 -1.98 -23.25 2.98
C ARG A 587 -2.10 -24.32 1.93
N LEU A 588 -3.24 -24.38 1.26
CA LEU A 588 -3.54 -25.34 0.21
C LEU A 588 -4.36 -24.67 -0.89
N GLY A 589 -3.94 -24.81 -2.12
CA GLY A 589 -4.70 -24.45 -3.30
C GLY A 589 -4.72 -25.61 -4.28
N VAL A 590 -5.86 -25.88 -4.88
CA VAL A 590 -6.04 -26.92 -5.90
C VAL A 590 -6.77 -26.31 -7.07
N SER A 591 -6.27 -26.53 -8.27
CA SER A 591 -6.92 -26.09 -9.53
C SER A 591 -7.02 -27.28 -10.46
N TYR A 592 -8.18 -27.42 -11.11
CA TYR A 592 -8.45 -28.46 -12.08
C TYR A 592 -9.17 -27.89 -13.31
N PRO A 593 -8.59 -27.99 -14.51
CA PRO A 593 -9.28 -27.63 -15.73
C PRO A 593 -10.36 -28.67 -16.07
N ILE A 594 -11.59 -28.24 -16.15
CA ILE A 594 -12.73 -29.09 -16.56
C ILE A 594 -12.71 -29.30 -18.07
N THR A 595 -12.28 -28.26 -18.79
CA THR A 595 -12.07 -28.26 -20.24
C THR A 595 -10.80 -27.47 -20.57
N THR A 596 -10.39 -27.45 -21.82
CA THR A 596 -9.27 -26.60 -22.28
C THR A 596 -9.48 -25.11 -22.06
N THR A 597 -10.73 -24.67 -21.88
CA THR A 597 -11.11 -23.25 -21.70
C THR A 597 -11.72 -22.93 -20.35
N ALA A 598 -12.05 -23.95 -19.53
CA ALA A 598 -12.71 -23.76 -18.24
C ALA A 598 -12.04 -24.55 -17.13
N GLY A 599 -11.89 -23.93 -15.95
CA GLY A 599 -11.34 -24.55 -14.76
C GLY A 599 -12.04 -24.12 -13.48
N ILE A 600 -11.90 -24.95 -12.47
CA ILE A 600 -12.30 -24.64 -11.10
C ILE A 600 -11.09 -24.66 -10.21
N PHE A 601 -11.14 -23.88 -9.13
CA PHE A 601 -10.15 -23.98 -8.07
C PHE A 601 -10.80 -23.88 -6.70
N PHE A 602 -10.12 -24.46 -5.73
CA PHE A 602 -10.41 -24.33 -4.32
C PHE A 602 -9.14 -23.95 -3.59
N SER A 603 -9.23 -23.00 -2.67
CA SER A 603 -8.10 -22.68 -1.80
C SER A 603 -8.53 -22.50 -0.35
N TYR A 604 -7.59 -22.84 0.54
CA TYR A 604 -7.74 -22.79 1.99
C TYR A 604 -6.42 -22.34 2.61
N GLY A 605 -6.49 -21.46 3.61
CA GLY A 605 -5.27 -21.03 4.31
C GLY A 605 -5.52 -20.40 5.66
N HIS A 606 -4.51 -20.57 6.53
CA HIS A 606 -4.36 -19.82 7.76
C HIS A 606 -3.39 -18.67 7.54
N PHE A 607 -3.79 -17.50 7.99
CA PHE A 607 -3.02 -16.27 7.88
C PHE A 607 -2.91 -15.61 9.24
N TYR A 608 -1.69 -15.21 9.58
CA TYR A 608 -1.39 -14.53 10.83
C TYR A 608 -0.71 -13.20 10.54
N GLN A 609 -1.05 -12.21 11.33
CA GLN A 609 -0.45 -10.88 11.25
C GLN A 609 -0.32 -10.28 12.63
N LEU A 610 0.79 -9.60 12.88
CA LEU A 610 0.94 -8.79 14.07
C LEU A 610 0.04 -7.56 13.95
N PRO A 611 -0.65 -7.17 15.01
CA PRO A 611 -1.30 -5.88 15.05
C PRO A 611 -0.29 -4.75 14.78
N PRO A 612 -0.74 -3.57 14.32
CA PRO A 612 0.13 -2.42 14.18
C PRO A 612 0.94 -2.16 15.44
N LEU A 613 2.25 -2.03 15.32
CA LEU A 613 3.12 -1.88 16.50
C LEU A 613 2.80 -0.60 17.29
N ARG A 614 2.25 0.44 16.63
CA ARG A 614 1.75 1.63 17.32
C ARG A 614 0.69 1.32 18.38
N ASP A 615 -0.18 0.34 18.10
CA ASP A 615 -1.25 -0.04 19.02
C ASP A 615 -0.70 -0.96 20.12
N MET A 616 0.19 -1.90 19.77
CA MET A 616 0.84 -2.77 20.73
C MET A 616 1.68 -2.01 21.77
N PHE A 617 2.40 -0.99 21.33
CA PHE A 617 3.40 -0.29 22.15
C PHE A 617 2.94 1.03 22.75
N ASN A 618 1.76 1.55 22.40
CA ASN A 618 1.29 2.85 22.87
C ASN A 618 1.18 2.92 24.40
N ASN A 619 2.08 3.67 25.04
CA ASN A 619 2.17 3.80 26.52
C ASN A 619 2.22 2.45 27.26
N SER A 620 2.85 1.44 26.68
CA SER A 620 2.92 0.09 27.21
C SER A 620 3.89 -0.07 28.41
N ASN A 621 4.60 0.99 28.80
CA ASN A 621 5.35 1.07 30.04
C ASN A 621 4.47 1.39 31.26
N TYR A 622 3.20 1.73 31.09
CA TYR A 622 2.20 2.05 32.10
C TYR A 622 2.53 3.24 33.02
N GLU A 623 3.54 4.05 32.70
CA GLU A 623 3.90 5.26 33.48
C GLU A 623 2.76 6.29 33.56
N LYS A 624 1.86 6.32 32.57
CA LYS A 624 0.63 7.12 32.60
C LYS A 624 -0.25 6.82 33.80
N LEU A 625 -0.15 5.64 34.39
CA LEU A 625 -0.98 5.21 35.52
C LEU A 625 -0.39 5.61 36.89
N ALA A 626 0.69 6.38 36.94
CA ALA A 626 1.30 6.81 38.20
C ALA A 626 0.38 7.62 39.11
N ARG A 627 -0.74 8.13 38.63
CA ARG A 627 -1.76 8.84 39.40
C ARG A 627 -3.07 8.07 39.59
N ILE A 628 -3.05 6.77 39.43
CA ILE A 628 -4.28 5.96 39.44
C ILE A 628 -5.07 6.07 40.77
N GLN A 629 -4.42 6.44 41.87
CA GLN A 629 -5.11 6.73 43.14
C GLN A 629 -5.96 7.99 43.10
N ALA A 630 -5.66 8.94 42.22
CA ALA A 630 -6.38 10.22 42.14
C ALA A 630 -7.70 10.12 41.34
N ALA A 631 -7.99 8.96 40.77
CA ALA A 631 -9.28 8.49 40.22
C ALA A 631 -10.05 9.39 39.24
N THR A 632 -9.50 10.52 38.78
CA THR A 632 -10.23 11.51 37.98
C THR A 632 -9.68 11.72 36.56
N SER A 633 -8.68 10.97 36.15
CA SER A 633 -8.02 11.16 34.86
C SER A 633 -8.39 10.06 33.88
N ASP A 634 -8.85 10.44 32.70
CA ASP A 634 -8.92 9.55 31.54
C ASP A 634 -7.49 9.23 31.09
N TYR A 635 -7.11 7.96 31.19
CA TYR A 635 -5.80 7.47 30.75
C TYR A 635 -5.79 7.00 29.30
N GLY A 636 -6.96 6.94 28.65
CA GLY A 636 -7.12 6.35 27.34
C GLY A 636 -6.75 4.87 27.30
N VAL A 637 -6.72 4.29 26.11
CA VAL A 637 -6.40 2.87 25.92
C VAL A 637 -4.90 2.66 25.84
N LEU A 638 -4.36 1.80 26.72
CA LEU A 638 -2.95 1.44 26.78
C LEU A 638 -2.63 0.29 25.82
N GLY A 639 -1.43 0.30 25.28
CA GLY A 639 -0.91 -0.80 24.47
C GLY A 639 -0.59 -2.04 25.31
N ASN A 640 -0.45 -3.16 24.60
CA ASN A 640 -0.07 -4.43 25.18
C ASN A 640 0.88 -5.18 24.21
N PRO A 641 2.19 -5.13 24.42
CA PRO A 641 3.15 -5.81 23.56
C PRO A 641 3.17 -7.35 23.73
N ASP A 642 2.35 -7.90 24.62
CA ASP A 642 2.24 -9.35 24.82
C ASP A 642 1.01 -9.98 24.14
N VAL A 643 0.32 -9.23 23.26
CA VAL A 643 -0.79 -9.75 22.45
C VAL A 643 -0.31 -10.81 21.45
N LYS A 644 -1.22 -11.70 21.08
CA LYS A 644 -1.00 -12.70 20.03
C LYS A 644 -1.14 -12.06 18.64
N PRO A 645 -0.55 -12.65 17.60
CA PRO A 645 -0.90 -12.32 16.23
C PRO A 645 -2.39 -12.52 15.98
N GLU A 646 -2.99 -11.59 15.23
CA GLU A 646 -4.34 -11.73 14.70
C GLU A 646 -4.38 -12.86 13.67
N ARG A 647 -5.53 -13.51 13.50
CA ARG A 647 -5.65 -14.70 12.66
C ARG A 647 -6.86 -14.64 11.75
N THR A 648 -6.66 -14.98 10.48
CA THR A 648 -7.73 -15.22 9.50
C THR A 648 -7.63 -16.66 8.97
N VAL A 649 -8.75 -17.36 8.93
CA VAL A 649 -8.92 -18.60 8.15
C VAL A 649 -9.77 -18.26 6.93
N GLN A 650 -9.21 -18.45 5.74
CA GLN A 650 -9.85 -18.11 4.49
C GLN A 650 -10.14 -19.35 3.66
N TYR A 651 -11.33 -19.37 3.05
CA TYR A 651 -11.79 -20.36 2.07
C TYR A 651 -12.16 -19.62 0.79
N GLU A 652 -11.78 -20.16 -0.34
CA GLU A 652 -12.15 -19.61 -1.63
C GLU A 652 -12.47 -20.74 -2.61
N PHE A 653 -13.54 -20.56 -3.40
CA PHE A 653 -13.89 -21.41 -4.53
C PHE A 653 -14.07 -20.52 -5.77
N GLY A 654 -13.43 -20.88 -6.87
CA GLY A 654 -13.53 -20.14 -8.11
C GLY A 654 -13.83 -21.00 -9.32
N TYR A 655 -14.55 -20.40 -10.26
CA TYR A 655 -14.79 -20.91 -11.61
C TYR A 655 -14.26 -19.89 -12.62
N LYS A 656 -13.48 -20.35 -13.57
CA LYS A 656 -12.91 -19.54 -14.64
C LYS A 656 -13.25 -20.17 -15.97
N ASN A 657 -13.65 -19.36 -16.96
CA ASN A 657 -13.97 -19.84 -18.31
C ASN A 657 -13.67 -18.80 -19.37
N ALA A 658 -12.93 -19.19 -20.39
CA ALA A 658 -12.86 -18.45 -21.64
C ALA A 658 -14.13 -18.75 -22.45
N LEU A 659 -15.13 -17.85 -22.38
CA LEU A 659 -16.41 -17.96 -23.10
C LEU A 659 -16.18 -17.93 -24.62
N SER A 660 -15.10 -17.28 -25.05
CA SER A 660 -14.55 -17.28 -26.41
C SER A 660 -13.06 -16.91 -26.34
N ASP A 661 -12.38 -16.92 -27.47
CA ASP A 661 -10.95 -16.55 -27.56
C ASP A 661 -10.67 -15.12 -27.09
N ILE A 662 -11.71 -14.29 -26.99
CA ILE A 662 -11.62 -12.87 -26.64
C ILE A 662 -12.31 -12.49 -25.32
N LEU A 663 -13.15 -13.37 -24.78
CA LEU A 663 -14.00 -13.06 -23.63
C LEU A 663 -13.79 -14.06 -22.51
N GLY A 664 -13.29 -13.60 -21.37
CA GLY A 664 -13.07 -14.38 -20.16
C GLY A 664 -14.04 -14.03 -19.05
N LEU A 665 -14.52 -15.04 -18.35
CA LEU A 665 -15.36 -14.94 -17.14
C LEU A 665 -14.64 -15.58 -15.96
N SER A 666 -14.65 -14.90 -14.81
CA SER A 666 -14.20 -15.46 -13.54
C SER A 666 -15.23 -15.18 -12.46
N ILE A 667 -15.62 -16.20 -11.71
CA ILE A 667 -16.54 -16.12 -10.58
C ILE A 667 -15.83 -16.71 -9.37
N ASN A 668 -15.69 -15.94 -8.29
CA ASN A 668 -15.00 -16.37 -7.09
C ASN A 668 -15.91 -16.12 -5.88
N VAL A 669 -16.09 -17.12 -5.05
CA VAL A 669 -16.83 -17.07 -3.78
C VAL A 669 -15.83 -17.22 -2.66
N PHE A 670 -15.91 -16.38 -1.63
CA PHE A 670 -14.97 -16.38 -0.53
C PHE A 670 -15.65 -16.23 0.83
N TYR A 671 -15.01 -16.83 1.83
CA TYR A 671 -15.38 -16.71 3.23
C TYR A 671 -14.11 -16.55 4.07
N LYS A 672 -14.13 -15.58 5.02
CA LYS A 672 -13.07 -15.34 6.01
C LYS A 672 -13.64 -15.44 7.41
N ASP A 673 -13.03 -16.22 8.27
CA ASP A 673 -13.23 -16.23 9.72
C ASP A 673 -12.04 -15.55 10.39
N ILE A 674 -12.29 -14.42 11.04
CA ILE A 674 -11.26 -13.57 11.61
C ILE A 674 -11.35 -13.63 13.13
N ARG A 675 -10.25 -13.96 13.79
CA ARG A 675 -10.16 -14.17 15.25
C ARG A 675 -8.94 -13.47 15.82
N ASP A 676 -8.96 -13.33 17.14
CA ASP A 676 -7.88 -12.73 17.90
C ASP A 676 -7.54 -11.29 17.48
N LEU A 677 -8.52 -10.55 16.91
CA LEU A 677 -8.35 -9.12 16.61
C LEU A 677 -8.17 -8.33 17.91
N LEU A 678 -7.44 -7.22 17.80
CA LEU A 678 -7.32 -6.29 18.93
C LEU A 678 -8.67 -5.68 19.29
N GLY A 679 -8.98 -5.70 20.56
CA GLY A 679 -10.06 -4.99 21.22
C GLY A 679 -9.59 -4.53 22.60
N VAL A 680 -10.49 -4.17 23.48
CA VAL A 680 -10.21 -3.59 24.78
C VAL A 680 -10.65 -4.50 25.91
N GLU A 681 -9.80 -4.64 26.92
CA GLU A 681 -10.17 -5.19 28.24
C GLU A 681 -10.10 -4.10 29.31
N PHE A 682 -10.98 -4.22 30.31
CA PHE A 682 -11.04 -3.35 31.47
C PHE A 682 -10.31 -4.01 32.64
N ILE A 683 -9.34 -3.31 33.19
CA ILE A 683 -8.56 -3.78 34.35
C ILE A 683 -9.01 -3.04 35.59
N SER A 684 -9.49 -3.78 36.59
CA SER A 684 -9.81 -3.22 37.93
C SER A 684 -8.57 -3.26 38.81
N THR A 685 -8.33 -2.19 39.53
CA THR A 685 -7.19 -2.03 40.43
C THR A 685 -7.57 -2.30 41.88
N TYR A 686 -6.59 -2.43 42.78
CA TYR A 686 -6.83 -2.70 44.19
C TYR A 686 -7.59 -1.62 44.93
N ASN A 687 -7.71 -0.42 44.35
CA ASN A 687 -8.48 0.70 44.92
C ASN A 687 -9.76 1.00 44.13
N ASP A 688 -10.30 -0.02 43.42
CA ASP A 688 -11.51 0.04 42.60
C ASP A 688 -11.46 1.06 41.43
N ALA A 689 -10.29 1.62 41.14
CA ALA A 689 -10.12 2.38 39.89
C ALA A 689 -10.04 1.41 38.69
N GLN A 690 -10.40 1.89 37.51
CA GLN A 690 -10.35 1.10 36.29
C GLN A 690 -9.51 1.81 35.22
N TYR A 691 -8.85 1.03 34.39
CA TYR A 691 -8.20 1.50 33.17
C TYR A 691 -8.37 0.47 32.05
N THR A 692 -8.10 0.88 30.84
CA THR A 692 -8.28 0.06 29.64
C THR A 692 -6.96 -0.24 28.96
N ARG A 693 -6.83 -1.47 28.42
CA ARG A 693 -5.70 -1.85 27.57
C ARG A 693 -6.14 -2.72 26.41
N LEU A 694 -5.33 -2.76 25.37
CA LEU A 694 -5.55 -3.63 24.21
C LEU A 694 -5.28 -5.10 24.53
N THR A 695 -6.12 -5.99 24.01
CA THR A 695 -5.97 -7.44 24.09
C THR A 695 -6.66 -8.13 22.90
N ASN A 696 -6.46 -9.43 22.71
CA ASN A 696 -7.07 -10.20 21.62
C ASN A 696 -8.47 -10.69 21.99
N VAL A 697 -9.49 -9.86 21.83
CA VAL A 697 -10.88 -10.19 22.20
C VAL A 697 -11.85 -10.01 21.04
N ASP A 698 -11.46 -9.28 20.00
CA ASP A 698 -12.32 -8.97 18.88
C ASP A 698 -12.32 -10.08 17.81
N PHE A 699 -13.37 -10.12 17.03
CA PHE A 699 -13.56 -11.08 15.95
C PHE A 699 -14.34 -10.46 14.79
N GLY A 700 -14.28 -11.10 13.64
CA GLY A 700 -15.02 -10.68 12.45
C GLY A 700 -15.27 -11.84 11.49
N SER A 701 -16.10 -11.58 10.51
CA SER A 701 -16.32 -12.48 9.40
C SER A 701 -16.60 -11.70 8.13
N VAL A 702 -16.11 -12.22 7.03
CA VAL A 702 -16.40 -11.67 5.71
C VAL A 702 -16.84 -12.77 4.78
N SER A 703 -17.93 -12.53 4.06
CA SER A 703 -18.40 -13.43 3.00
C SER A 703 -18.76 -12.62 1.77
N GLY A 704 -18.56 -13.19 0.60
CA GLY A 704 -18.87 -12.51 -0.64
C GLY A 704 -18.55 -13.29 -1.89
N PHE A 705 -18.81 -12.66 -3.02
CA PHE A 705 -18.39 -13.16 -4.32
C PHE A 705 -17.94 -12.01 -5.22
N THR A 706 -17.07 -12.35 -6.16
CA THR A 706 -16.65 -11.46 -7.25
C THR A 706 -16.99 -12.08 -8.60
N ILE A 707 -17.44 -11.26 -9.55
CA ILE A 707 -17.63 -11.63 -10.95
C ILE A 707 -16.76 -10.70 -11.77
N SER A 708 -15.82 -11.26 -12.52
CA SER A 708 -14.94 -10.52 -13.43
C SER A 708 -15.20 -10.95 -14.85
N LEU A 709 -15.46 -9.99 -15.72
CA LEU A 709 -15.61 -10.18 -17.17
C LEU A 709 -14.52 -9.36 -17.86
N THR A 710 -13.65 -10.04 -18.59
CA THR A 710 -12.52 -9.40 -19.29
C THR A 710 -12.61 -9.69 -20.77
N GLN A 711 -12.67 -8.65 -21.58
CA GLN A 711 -12.54 -8.73 -23.03
C GLN A 711 -11.12 -8.35 -23.43
N ARG A 712 -10.42 -9.29 -24.03
CA ARG A 712 -9.14 -9.04 -24.68
C ARG A 712 -9.32 -8.04 -25.83
N ARG A 713 -8.25 -7.32 -26.12
CA ARG A 713 -8.27 -6.34 -27.22
C ARG A 713 -8.68 -6.97 -28.54
N VAL A 714 -9.74 -6.45 -29.13
CA VAL A 714 -10.23 -6.79 -30.46
C VAL A 714 -10.29 -5.53 -31.30
N GLY A 715 -9.48 -5.46 -32.35
CA GLY A 715 -9.29 -4.21 -33.07
C GLY A 715 -8.72 -3.14 -32.11
N ILE A 716 -9.51 -2.12 -31.86
CA ILE A 716 -9.14 -1.01 -30.99
C ILE A 716 -9.69 -1.10 -29.56
N VAL A 717 -10.59 -2.05 -29.26
CA VAL A 717 -11.39 -2.09 -28.04
C VAL A 717 -10.90 -3.18 -27.08
N ALA A 718 -10.63 -2.82 -25.79
CA ALA A 718 -10.50 -3.73 -24.68
C ALA A 718 -11.41 -3.27 -23.54
N THR A 719 -12.02 -4.22 -22.79
CA THR A 719 -12.91 -3.90 -21.68
C THR A 719 -12.66 -4.82 -20.49
N SER A 720 -12.86 -4.30 -19.28
CA SER A 720 -12.98 -5.10 -18.07
C SER A 720 -14.14 -4.63 -17.22
N LEU A 721 -14.80 -5.58 -16.54
CA LEU A 721 -15.88 -5.34 -15.61
C LEU A 721 -15.67 -6.22 -14.40
N ASP A 722 -15.56 -5.62 -13.22
CA ASP A 722 -15.41 -6.32 -11.95
C ASP A 722 -16.54 -5.91 -11.02
N TYR A 723 -17.36 -6.88 -10.63
CA TYR A 723 -18.43 -6.69 -9.66
C TYR A 723 -18.15 -7.53 -8.41
N THR A 724 -18.24 -6.90 -7.25
CA THR A 724 -18.10 -7.56 -5.96
C THR A 724 -19.34 -7.30 -5.11
N TRP A 725 -19.91 -8.37 -4.58
CA TRP A 725 -20.83 -8.32 -3.47
C TRP A 725 -20.17 -8.94 -2.24
N GLN A 726 -20.24 -8.23 -1.11
CA GLN A 726 -19.63 -8.71 0.14
C GLN A 726 -20.35 -8.19 1.37
N THR A 727 -20.16 -8.90 2.48
CA THR A 727 -20.54 -8.46 3.82
C THR A 727 -19.30 -8.54 4.71
N ALA A 728 -18.93 -7.44 5.34
CA ALA A 728 -17.88 -7.39 6.34
C ALA A 728 -18.48 -7.02 7.70
N GLN A 729 -18.44 -7.97 8.63
CA GLN A 729 -19.04 -7.83 9.96
C GLN A 729 -18.01 -8.15 11.03
N GLY A 730 -18.13 -7.51 12.17
CA GLY A 730 -17.29 -7.73 13.34
C GLY A 730 -17.93 -7.10 14.55
N ASN A 731 -17.28 -7.20 15.69
CA ASN A 731 -17.77 -6.55 16.90
C ASN A 731 -17.26 -5.11 17.06
N SER A 732 -16.22 -4.72 16.31
CA SER A 732 -15.64 -3.39 16.36
C SER A 732 -14.89 -3.05 15.07
N SER A 733 -15.02 -1.82 14.58
CA SER A 733 -14.26 -1.30 13.43
C SER A 733 -12.88 -0.78 13.83
N ASP A 734 -12.77 -0.18 15.02
CA ASP A 734 -11.53 0.29 15.63
C ASP A 734 -11.28 -0.48 16.95
N PRO A 735 -10.06 -0.91 17.26
CA PRO A 735 -9.76 -1.59 18.51
C PRO A 735 -10.17 -0.83 19.78
N LYS A 736 -10.31 0.50 19.71
CA LYS A 736 -10.67 1.38 20.85
C LYS A 736 -12.16 1.69 20.96
N GLU A 737 -12.96 1.25 19.99
CA GLU A 737 -14.39 1.59 19.91
C GLU A 737 -15.16 1.12 21.16
N THR A 738 -14.87 -0.08 21.67
CA THR A 738 -15.47 -0.60 22.91
C THR A 738 -15.20 0.29 24.12
N ALA A 739 -13.99 0.85 24.26
CA ALA A 739 -13.65 1.78 25.34
C ALA A 739 -14.42 3.10 25.18
N GLN A 740 -14.50 3.63 23.98
CA GLN A 740 -15.22 4.87 23.68
C GLN A 740 -16.72 4.74 23.96
N LEU A 741 -17.32 3.61 23.65
CA LEU A 741 -18.73 3.31 23.98
C LEU A 741 -18.93 3.24 25.49
N ALA A 742 -18.04 2.59 26.23
CA ALA A 742 -18.09 2.49 27.68
C ALA A 742 -17.94 3.87 28.37
N GLU A 743 -16.98 4.69 27.91
CA GLU A 743 -16.76 6.07 28.39
C GLU A 743 -17.99 6.96 28.12
N ALA A 744 -18.67 6.77 27.00
CA ALA A 744 -19.92 7.45 26.66
C ALA A 744 -21.14 6.91 27.41
N GLY A 745 -20.99 5.92 28.32
CA GLY A 745 -22.09 5.27 29.04
C GLY A 745 -23.01 4.46 28.14
N GLN A 746 -22.53 4.04 26.95
CA GLN A 746 -23.25 3.21 25.99
C GLN A 746 -22.98 1.73 26.23
N ASP A 747 -23.80 0.85 25.61
CA ASP A 747 -23.63 -0.60 25.72
C ASP A 747 -22.38 -1.06 24.95
N ALA A 748 -21.32 -1.35 25.67
CA ALA A 748 -20.03 -1.79 25.16
C ALA A 748 -19.93 -3.33 24.95
N ARG A 749 -21.04 -4.07 25.11
CA ARG A 749 -21.02 -5.54 24.91
C ARG A 749 -20.73 -5.87 23.46
N PRO A 750 -19.83 -6.83 23.19
CA PRO A 750 -19.51 -7.25 21.83
C PRO A 750 -20.77 -7.75 21.07
N ARG A 751 -21.04 -7.15 19.93
CA ARG A 751 -22.11 -7.56 18.99
C ARG A 751 -21.53 -7.57 17.60
N GLN A 752 -22.04 -8.47 16.76
CA GLN A 752 -21.66 -8.51 15.36
C GLN A 752 -22.42 -7.42 14.58
N VAL A 753 -21.71 -6.39 14.14
CA VAL A 753 -22.23 -5.25 13.39
C VAL A 753 -21.48 -5.08 12.07
N PRO A 754 -22.07 -4.40 11.06
CA PRO A 754 -21.33 -4.05 9.86
C PRO A 754 -20.10 -3.20 10.20
N LEU A 755 -18.95 -3.50 9.60
CA LEU A 755 -17.74 -2.69 9.78
C LEU A 755 -17.82 -1.40 8.96
N ASN A 756 -17.12 -0.35 9.38
CA ASN A 756 -17.18 0.99 8.76
C ASN A 756 -16.90 0.99 7.25
N TRP A 757 -16.18 -0.01 6.74
CA TRP A 757 -15.83 -0.22 5.33
C TRP A 757 -16.68 -1.28 4.64
N ASP A 758 -17.78 -1.74 5.25
CA ASP A 758 -18.69 -2.73 4.66
C ASP A 758 -19.43 -2.16 3.46
N GLN A 759 -18.74 -2.07 2.32
CA GLN A 759 -19.34 -1.71 1.04
C GLN A 759 -19.95 -2.95 0.39
N ARG A 760 -21.29 -3.03 0.38
CA ARG A 760 -22.03 -4.22 -0.08
C ARG A 760 -21.85 -4.49 -1.56
N HIS A 761 -21.85 -3.44 -2.38
CA HIS A 761 -21.77 -3.54 -3.82
C HIS A 761 -20.64 -2.64 -4.31
N THR A 762 -19.70 -3.20 -5.04
CA THR A 762 -18.63 -2.49 -5.71
C THR A 762 -18.60 -2.90 -7.17
N LEU A 763 -18.57 -1.92 -8.09
CA LEU A 763 -18.43 -2.16 -9.52
C LEU A 763 -17.31 -1.29 -10.05
N ASN A 764 -16.31 -1.92 -10.62
CA ASN A 764 -15.24 -1.26 -11.39
C ASN A 764 -15.38 -1.68 -12.85
N ALA A 765 -15.38 -0.73 -13.75
CA ALA A 765 -15.38 -1.01 -15.20
C ALA A 765 -14.33 -0.17 -15.89
N SER A 766 -13.62 -0.75 -16.83
CA SER A 766 -12.71 -0.02 -17.71
C SER A 766 -13.03 -0.29 -19.17
N ILE A 767 -12.94 0.76 -19.98
CA ILE A 767 -13.05 0.69 -21.43
C ILE A 767 -11.83 1.39 -21.99
N GLN A 768 -11.11 0.68 -22.85
CA GLN A 768 -9.94 1.20 -23.52
C GLN A 768 -10.15 1.10 -25.03
N LEU A 769 -9.98 2.24 -25.71
CA LEU A 769 -9.94 2.37 -27.16
C LEU A 769 -8.52 2.78 -27.54
N SER A 770 -7.76 1.95 -28.23
CA SER A 770 -6.39 2.31 -28.58
C SER A 770 -5.93 1.70 -29.88
N GLU A 771 -5.17 2.49 -30.63
CA GLU A 771 -4.40 2.04 -31.78
C GLU A 771 -2.90 2.25 -31.52
N THR A 772 -2.12 1.23 -31.84
CA THR A 772 -0.69 1.20 -31.48
C THR A 772 0.03 2.42 -32.08
N ASN A 773 0.74 3.16 -31.24
CA ASN A 773 1.53 4.36 -31.53
C ASN A 773 0.74 5.54 -32.13
N ASP A 774 -0.57 5.49 -32.14
CA ASP A 774 -1.39 6.57 -32.68
C ASP A 774 -2.21 7.25 -31.60
N TYR A 775 -3.25 6.59 -31.05
CA TYR A 775 -4.06 7.15 -29.99
C TYR A 775 -4.49 6.12 -28.96
N SER A 776 -4.79 6.59 -27.77
CA SER A 776 -5.48 5.81 -26.77
C SER A 776 -6.49 6.65 -26.00
N ILE A 777 -7.67 6.09 -25.73
CA ILE A 777 -8.67 6.66 -24.85
C ILE A 777 -9.04 5.57 -23.85
N SER A 778 -8.85 5.82 -22.58
CA SER A 778 -9.26 4.92 -21.51
C SER A 778 -10.19 5.62 -20.54
N THR A 779 -11.19 4.89 -20.08
CA THR A 779 -12.19 5.37 -19.14
C THR A 779 -12.35 4.34 -18.05
N ILE A 780 -12.36 4.79 -16.80
CA ILE A 780 -12.62 3.98 -15.63
C ILE A 780 -13.88 4.49 -14.95
N LEU A 781 -14.84 3.60 -14.73
CA LEU A 781 -16.01 3.84 -13.92
C LEU A 781 -15.87 3.08 -12.60
N ARG A 782 -16.10 3.78 -11.48
CA ARG A 782 -16.18 3.19 -10.14
C ARG A 782 -17.53 3.50 -9.54
N TYR A 783 -18.22 2.46 -9.07
CA TYR A 783 -19.47 2.57 -8.33
C TYR A 783 -19.32 1.85 -6.98
N GLY A 784 -19.85 2.46 -5.93
CA GLY A 784 -19.89 1.90 -4.58
C GLY A 784 -21.24 2.16 -3.90
N SER A 785 -21.81 1.12 -3.29
CA SER A 785 -22.92 1.33 -2.37
C SER A 785 -22.47 2.08 -1.13
N GLY A 786 -23.40 2.77 -0.45
CA GLY A 786 -23.07 3.56 0.73
C GLY A 786 -22.42 2.75 1.85
N LEU A 787 -21.38 3.30 2.45
CA LEU A 787 -20.72 2.76 3.64
C LEU A 787 -21.63 2.89 4.87
N PRO A 788 -21.44 2.07 5.92
CA PRO A 788 -22.16 2.19 7.17
C PRO A 788 -21.87 3.50 7.90
N TYR A 789 -22.81 3.93 8.71
CA TYR A 789 -22.62 4.97 9.73
C TYR A 789 -23.51 4.68 10.94
N THR A 790 -23.17 5.22 12.11
CA THR A 790 -23.99 5.10 13.32
C THR A 790 -24.96 6.29 13.39
N PRO A 791 -26.31 6.05 13.24
CA PRO A 791 -27.30 7.12 13.37
C PRO A 791 -27.36 7.68 14.79
N ALA A 792 -27.55 8.99 14.92
CA ALA A 792 -27.85 9.64 16.21
C ALA A 792 -29.33 9.93 16.32
N LEU A 793 -29.98 9.53 17.42
CA LEU A 793 -31.37 9.90 17.72
C LEU A 793 -31.43 11.27 18.35
N SER A 794 -32.40 12.07 17.94
CA SER A 794 -32.71 13.37 18.55
C SER A 794 -33.61 13.28 19.78
N SER A 795 -34.04 12.07 20.21
CA SER A 795 -35.05 11.90 21.26
C SER A 795 -34.51 11.20 22.51
N THR A 796 -35.00 11.63 23.65
CA THR A 796 -34.76 11.15 25.02
C THR A 796 -35.29 9.76 25.36
N PHE A 797 -35.86 9.02 24.40
CA PHE A 797 -36.27 7.64 24.62
C PHE A 797 -35.06 6.74 24.46
N GLY A 798 -34.66 6.05 25.52
CA GLY A 798 -33.48 5.21 25.66
C GLY A 798 -33.36 3.99 24.76
N SER A 799 -33.60 4.13 23.46
CA SER A 799 -33.30 3.12 22.48
C SER A 799 -31.83 3.25 22.06
N GLN A 800 -31.02 2.30 22.49
CA GLN A 800 -29.66 2.16 21.97
C GLN A 800 -29.74 1.85 20.48
N ILE A 801 -29.13 2.70 19.67
CA ILE A 801 -28.97 2.45 18.24
C ILE A 801 -27.77 1.53 18.08
N GLU A 802 -27.95 0.52 17.24
CA GLU A 802 -26.87 -0.38 16.87
C GLU A 802 -25.81 0.40 16.07
N PRO A 803 -24.53 0.27 16.42
CA PRO A 803 -23.45 0.86 15.64
C PRO A 803 -23.52 0.43 14.16
N ASN A 804 -23.20 1.39 13.27
CA ASN A 804 -23.14 1.14 11.82
C ASN A 804 -24.45 0.60 11.17
N SER A 805 -25.60 0.87 11.79
CA SER A 805 -26.91 0.43 11.29
C SER A 805 -27.46 1.26 10.12
N GLY A 806 -27.02 2.49 9.96
CA GLY A 806 -27.37 3.35 8.83
C GLY A 806 -26.45 3.16 7.62
N ARG A 807 -26.91 3.62 6.44
CA ARG A 807 -26.10 3.61 5.20
C ARG A 807 -25.98 5.02 4.63
N LYS A 808 -24.74 5.39 4.30
CA LYS A 808 -24.42 6.62 3.57
C LYS A 808 -24.96 6.54 2.13
N PRO A 809 -25.12 7.67 1.41
CA PRO A 809 -25.47 7.63 0.00
C PRO A 809 -24.46 6.85 -0.84
N MET A 810 -24.96 6.20 -1.91
CA MET A 810 -24.11 5.58 -2.91
C MET A 810 -23.35 6.64 -3.71
N GLY A 811 -22.25 6.23 -4.33
CA GLY A 811 -21.49 7.10 -5.20
C GLY A 811 -20.95 6.42 -6.43
N PHE A 812 -20.66 7.23 -7.45
CA PHE A 812 -19.90 6.78 -8.61
C PHE A 812 -19.01 7.90 -9.14
N THR A 813 -17.89 7.50 -9.74
CA THR A 813 -16.97 8.39 -10.43
C THR A 813 -16.60 7.81 -11.78
N VAL A 814 -16.29 8.70 -12.73
CA VAL A 814 -15.73 8.32 -14.02
C VAL A 814 -14.48 9.14 -14.26
N ASP A 815 -13.38 8.45 -14.50
CA ASP A 815 -12.10 9.04 -14.84
C ASP A 815 -11.73 8.68 -16.28
N MET A 816 -11.08 9.59 -16.99
CA MET A 816 -10.73 9.43 -18.39
C MET A 816 -9.28 9.86 -18.66
N ARG A 817 -8.59 9.13 -19.52
CA ARG A 817 -7.33 9.53 -20.14
C ARG A 817 -7.49 9.44 -21.67
N ALA A 818 -7.11 10.48 -22.38
CA ALA A 818 -6.99 10.48 -23.83
C ALA A 818 -5.56 10.88 -24.20
N GLU A 819 -4.96 10.17 -25.14
CA GLU A 819 -3.58 10.39 -25.58
C GLU A 819 -3.48 10.31 -27.10
N LYS A 820 -2.64 11.15 -27.69
CA LYS A 820 -2.30 11.14 -29.12
C LYS A 820 -0.80 11.17 -29.30
N GLY A 821 -0.30 10.23 -30.07
CA GLY A 821 1.11 10.10 -30.45
C GLY A 821 1.47 10.90 -31.70
N PHE A 822 2.66 11.47 -31.72
CA PHE A 822 3.25 12.17 -32.85
C PHE A 822 4.71 11.75 -33.00
N SER A 823 5.13 11.37 -34.21
CA SER A 823 6.53 11.05 -34.52
C SER A 823 7.25 12.34 -34.94
N LEU A 824 8.30 12.70 -34.23
CA LEU A 824 9.16 13.87 -34.48
C LEU A 824 10.59 13.41 -34.79
N GLY A 825 10.85 12.97 -36.03
CA GLY A 825 12.11 12.31 -36.40
C GLY A 825 12.27 10.99 -35.63
N ASP A 826 13.36 10.88 -34.85
CA ASP A 826 13.65 9.69 -34.02
C ASP A 826 12.97 9.75 -32.63
N LEU A 827 12.09 10.72 -32.40
CA LEU A 827 11.41 10.91 -31.12
C LEU A 827 9.91 10.67 -31.25
N GLN A 828 9.34 10.02 -30.23
CA GLN A 828 7.90 9.89 -30.02
C GLN A 828 7.45 10.93 -29.00
N LEU A 829 6.58 11.84 -29.42
CA LEU A 829 5.88 12.79 -28.56
C LEU A 829 4.46 12.30 -28.35
N ASN A 830 4.05 12.09 -27.10
CA ASN A 830 2.67 11.81 -26.78
C ASN A 830 2.08 13.00 -26.00
N ALA A 831 1.00 13.57 -26.52
CA ALA A 831 0.22 14.57 -25.82
C ALA A 831 -0.99 13.90 -25.19
N PHE A 832 -1.28 14.20 -23.92
CA PHE A 832 -2.38 13.56 -23.20
C PHE A 832 -3.22 14.55 -22.39
N LEU A 833 -4.48 14.18 -22.25
CA LEU A 833 -5.47 14.78 -21.37
C LEU A 833 -5.92 13.75 -20.35
N ARG A 834 -5.88 14.07 -19.04
CA ARG A 834 -6.51 13.31 -17.98
C ARG A 834 -7.63 14.12 -17.34
N VAL A 835 -8.74 13.47 -17.09
CA VAL A 835 -9.89 14.06 -16.41
C VAL A 835 -10.33 13.12 -15.29
N PHE A 836 -10.18 13.55 -14.06
CA PHE A 836 -10.69 12.85 -12.89
C PHE A 836 -12.06 13.41 -12.54
N ASN A 837 -12.98 12.54 -12.15
CA ASN A 837 -14.38 12.89 -11.87
C ASN A 837 -15.02 13.65 -13.04
N LEU A 838 -15.02 13.04 -14.23
CA LEU A 838 -15.44 13.64 -15.51
C LEU A 838 -16.81 14.34 -15.42
N PHE A 839 -17.76 13.77 -14.70
CA PHE A 839 -19.11 14.33 -14.57
C PHE A 839 -19.25 15.31 -13.40
N ASN A 840 -18.16 15.61 -12.67
CA ASN A 840 -18.16 16.47 -11.49
C ASN A 840 -19.20 15.99 -10.44
N THR A 841 -19.35 14.70 -10.29
CA THR A 841 -20.29 14.11 -9.33
C THR A 841 -19.92 14.55 -7.92
N THR A 842 -20.94 14.82 -7.10
CA THR A 842 -20.78 15.10 -5.67
C THR A 842 -20.79 13.81 -4.86
N TYR A 843 -20.15 12.77 -5.39
CA TYR A 843 -20.00 11.51 -4.69
C TYR A 843 -19.54 11.75 -3.27
N PHE A 844 -20.17 11.05 -2.35
CA PHE A 844 -19.94 11.23 -0.96
C PHE A 844 -18.86 10.28 -0.47
N ASN A 845 -17.78 10.82 0.08
CA ASN A 845 -16.66 10.03 0.58
C ASN A 845 -16.35 10.29 2.07
N GLY A 846 -16.93 11.35 2.65
CA GLY A 846 -16.59 11.82 3.97
C GLY A 846 -17.70 11.60 5.01
N ASP A 847 -17.72 12.49 6.01
CA ASP A 847 -18.67 12.46 7.10
C ASP A 847 -20.09 12.87 6.69
N VAL A 848 -21.08 12.21 7.27
CA VAL A 848 -22.48 12.59 7.23
C VAL A 848 -22.90 13.23 8.53
N PHE A 849 -23.99 13.98 8.48
CA PHE A 849 -24.71 14.29 9.72
C PHE A 849 -25.34 13.01 10.27
N SER A 850 -24.92 12.60 11.46
CA SER A 850 -25.37 11.36 12.09
C SER A 850 -26.90 11.27 12.28
N THR A 851 -27.57 12.44 12.37
CA THR A 851 -29.03 12.52 12.49
C THR A 851 -29.79 12.20 11.22
N THR A 852 -29.18 12.31 10.03
CA THR A 852 -29.85 12.17 8.74
C THR A 852 -29.18 11.17 7.80
N GLY A 853 -27.92 10.81 8.03
CA GLY A 853 -27.10 10.07 7.09
C GLY A 853 -26.80 10.83 5.80
N SER A 854 -27.12 12.12 5.76
CA SER A 854 -26.87 12.99 4.61
C SER A 854 -25.66 13.89 4.85
N PRO A 855 -24.87 14.19 3.82
CA PRO A 855 -23.84 15.23 3.88
C PRO A 855 -24.45 16.65 3.79
N ASP A 856 -25.70 16.79 3.32
CA ASP A 856 -26.32 18.06 2.90
C ASP A 856 -27.03 18.80 4.05
N TYR A 857 -27.59 18.08 5.03
CA TYR A 857 -28.40 18.69 6.08
C TYR A 857 -28.43 17.88 7.39
N SER A 858 -28.69 18.57 8.49
CA SER A 858 -28.95 18.02 9.82
C SER A 858 -30.38 18.35 10.27
N ILE A 859 -31.01 17.47 11.05
CA ILE A 859 -32.28 17.76 11.73
C ILE A 859 -32.04 18.74 12.92
N ASN A 860 -30.86 18.62 13.53
CA ASN A 860 -30.50 19.53 14.63
C ASN A 860 -30.07 20.87 14.04
N GLN A 861 -30.42 21.94 14.79
CA GLN A 861 -29.99 23.28 14.42
C GLN A 861 -28.45 23.36 14.46
N VAL A 862 -27.84 23.53 13.30
CA VAL A 862 -26.41 23.77 13.18
C VAL A 862 -26.17 25.26 13.12
N VAL A 863 -25.57 25.80 14.17
CA VAL A 863 -25.29 27.26 14.32
C VAL A 863 -24.05 27.64 13.51
N ASP A 864 -23.10 26.72 13.38
CA ASP A 864 -21.86 26.95 12.65
C ASP A 864 -22.06 26.79 11.12
N ARG A 865 -22.03 27.92 10.42
CA ARG A 865 -22.16 28.01 8.98
C ARG A 865 -21.10 27.14 8.26
N TYR A 866 -19.87 27.05 8.77
CA TYR A 866 -18.78 26.30 8.16
C TYR A 866 -18.95 24.78 8.36
N GLN A 867 -19.60 24.37 9.43
CA GLN A 867 -20.01 22.97 9.58
C GLN A 867 -21.17 22.61 8.66
N LEU A 868 -22.11 23.52 8.44
CA LEU A 868 -23.24 23.27 7.56
C LEU A 868 -22.81 23.11 6.11
N VAL A 869 -21.87 23.94 5.66
CA VAL A 869 -21.36 23.95 4.27
C VAL A 869 -19.86 23.57 4.29
N ASN A 870 -19.55 22.28 4.53
CA ASN A 870 -18.18 21.79 4.52
C ASN A 870 -17.88 21.03 3.21
N PRO A 871 -17.04 21.61 2.31
CA PRO A 871 -16.68 20.96 1.03
C PRO A 871 -15.99 19.61 1.19
N LEU A 872 -15.30 19.38 2.32
CA LEU A 872 -14.56 18.15 2.59
C LEU A 872 -15.47 16.92 2.81
N ARG A 873 -16.77 17.10 2.97
CA ARG A 873 -17.73 16.00 3.01
C ARG A 873 -17.95 15.35 1.66
N TYR A 874 -17.66 16.04 0.58
CA TYR A 874 -17.93 15.59 -0.77
C TYR A 874 -16.66 15.14 -1.47
N PHE A 875 -16.81 14.30 -2.48
CA PHE A 875 -15.70 13.92 -3.34
C PHE A 875 -15.13 15.15 -4.07
N GLN A 876 -13.84 15.09 -4.40
CA GLN A 876 -13.14 16.17 -5.08
C GLN A 876 -13.86 16.59 -6.36
N PRO A 877 -13.87 17.88 -6.69
CA PRO A 877 -14.38 18.36 -7.97
C PRO A 877 -13.62 17.75 -9.16
N ARG A 878 -14.18 17.90 -10.35
CA ARG A 878 -13.49 17.49 -11.58
C ARG A 878 -12.13 18.16 -11.68
N ARG A 879 -11.08 17.35 -11.85
CA ARG A 879 -9.71 17.80 -12.09
C ARG A 879 -9.31 17.47 -13.51
N VAL A 880 -8.73 18.43 -14.21
CA VAL A 880 -8.26 18.29 -15.60
C VAL A 880 -6.75 18.53 -15.64
N GLU A 881 -6.03 17.62 -16.24
CA GLU A 881 -4.57 17.68 -16.40
C GLU A 881 -4.22 17.53 -17.88
N LEU A 882 -3.33 18.39 -18.37
CA LEU A 882 -2.75 18.35 -19.71
C LEU A 882 -1.26 18.09 -19.60
N GLY A 883 -0.76 17.21 -20.42
CA GLY A 883 0.66 16.86 -20.38
C GLY A 883 1.21 16.34 -21.70
N ILE A 884 2.52 16.24 -21.70
CA ILE A 884 3.28 15.65 -22.80
C ILE A 884 4.30 14.66 -22.24
N SER A 885 4.54 13.58 -22.98
CA SER A 885 5.69 12.72 -22.74
C SER A 885 6.52 12.60 -24.02
N LEU A 886 7.84 12.48 -23.85
CA LEU A 886 8.82 12.38 -24.91
C LEU A 886 9.73 11.18 -24.67
N SER A 887 9.93 10.35 -25.70
CA SER A 887 10.82 9.20 -25.66
C SER A 887 11.45 8.95 -27.03
N PRO A 888 12.56 8.23 -27.16
CA PRO A 888 13.07 7.79 -28.45
C PRO A 888 12.09 6.79 -29.09
N ILE A 889 12.01 6.80 -30.42
CA ILE A 889 11.32 5.74 -31.17
C ILE A 889 12.20 4.50 -31.14
N VAL A 890 11.77 3.49 -30.41
CA VAL A 890 12.44 2.18 -30.44
C VAL A 890 11.99 1.49 -31.73
N SER A 891 12.85 1.46 -32.75
CA SER A 891 12.59 0.68 -33.94
C SER A 891 12.46 -0.79 -33.52
N ALA A 892 11.29 -1.37 -33.79
CA ALA A 892 11.13 -2.82 -33.68
C ALA A 892 12.05 -3.48 -34.72
N GLN A 893 13.20 -3.98 -34.26
CA GLN A 893 14.04 -4.87 -35.05
C GLN A 893 13.60 -6.32 -34.90
#